data_2887b5c4cd263822b41e01adcf445af8
#
_entry.id   2887b5c4cd263822b41e01adcf445af8
#
_cell.length_a   1.000
_cell.length_b   1.000
_cell.length_c   1.000
_cell.angle_alpha   90.00
_cell.angle_beta   90.00
_cell.angle_gamma   90.00
#
_symmetry.space_group_name_H-M   'P 1'
#
loop_
_entity.id
_entity.type
_entity.pdbx_description
1 polymer ?
#
loop_
_entity_poly.entity_id
_entity_poly.type
_entity_poly.pdbx_seq_one_letter_code
_entity_poly.pdbx_strand_id
1 'polypeptide(L)'
;MAQKDVLTDLSKVRNFGIMAHIDAGKTTTTERILYYTGINYKIGEVHDGAATMDWMEQEQERGITITSAATTTFWKDNQLNIIDTPGHVDFTVEVERNLRVLDGAVAVFDGKEGVEPQSEQVWRQADKYNVPRICFVNKMDKIGADFYFSVKTMEERLGANAVPIQLPIGSESEFEGVIDLVEMNAKVWRGETKLGETYDTVDVPAELAETAEEYRTKLLEIVAETDEELLEKYLGGDAITVDEIKAAIRKLTIASEIYPVLCGSAFKNKGVQPMLDAVVDYLPAPLDVPPAIGHAPGHEDEEVIRHATTDEPFSALAFKIASHPFFGKLTYIRVYSGKVDSGSQVINATKGKKERLGKLFQMHSNKENPVDTASAGHIYAVIGLKDTTTGDTLSDPNHQVVLESMTFPDPVIEVAIEPKTKSDQEKLSASIQKLAEEDPTFKVHLDQETGQTVIGGMGELHLDILVDRMRREFKVEANVGKPQVAYKETIRRKVQNVEYTHKKQTGGSGQFAKVIITVEPFTGEDGATYEFENKVTGGRIPREYIPSVDAGAQDAMQYGVLAGYPLVNVKVTLLDGAYHDVDSSEMAFKIAGSHVMKKAAAAAQPVILEPIMAVEVITPEDYMGDVIGDLNSRRGQIQAMDERAGARVVKAHVPLSEMFGYVGDLRSKTQGRANYSMVFDSYAEVPANVSKEIIAKATGE
;
A
#
# COMPACT_ATOMS: atom_id res chain seq x y z
N MET A 1 11.33 25.71 -22.63
CA MET A 1 11.78 25.98 -21.27
C MET A 1 13.08 25.22 -21.08
N ALA A 2 14.10 25.87 -20.52
CA ALA A 2 15.34 25.19 -20.21
C ALA A 2 15.04 24.04 -19.24
N GLN A 3 15.57 22.88 -19.53
CA GLN A 3 15.50 21.70 -18.68
C GLN A 3 16.12 22.10 -17.32
N LYS A 4 15.32 22.16 -16.27
CA LYS A 4 15.88 22.36 -14.91
C LYS A 4 16.57 21.06 -14.51
N ASP A 5 17.86 21.14 -14.25
CA ASP A 5 18.63 20.01 -13.76
C ASP A 5 18.07 19.53 -12.41
N VAL A 6 18.24 18.24 -12.14
CA VAL A 6 17.91 17.65 -10.83
C VAL A 6 18.67 18.40 -9.73
N LEU A 7 17.97 18.88 -8.70
CA LEU A 7 18.58 19.58 -7.59
C LEU A 7 19.55 18.66 -6.83
N THR A 8 20.76 19.13 -6.65
CA THR A 8 21.79 18.43 -5.86
C THR A 8 21.69 18.72 -4.37
N ASP A 9 21.09 19.87 -4.01
CA ASP A 9 20.80 20.21 -2.62
C ASP A 9 19.55 19.50 -2.14
N LEU A 10 19.72 18.36 -1.47
CA LEU A 10 18.63 17.52 -0.99
C LEU A 10 17.77 18.18 0.09
N SER A 11 18.23 19.24 0.74
CA SER A 11 17.40 20.00 1.68
C SER A 11 16.21 20.68 1.00
N LYS A 12 16.29 20.90 -0.31
CA LYS A 12 15.25 21.49 -1.14
C LYS A 12 14.43 20.49 -1.93
N VAL A 13 14.54 19.21 -1.63
CA VAL A 13 13.79 18.14 -2.29
C VAL A 13 12.70 17.62 -1.36
N ARG A 14 11.50 17.39 -1.89
CA ARG A 14 10.39 16.77 -1.18
C ARG A 14 9.85 15.61 -2.02
N ASN A 15 9.98 14.40 -1.49
CA ASN A 15 9.37 13.19 -2.05
C ASN A 15 8.12 12.89 -1.27
N PHE A 16 6.96 13.23 -1.80
CA PHE A 16 5.71 13.06 -1.07
C PHE A 16 4.61 12.46 -1.93
N GLY A 17 3.67 11.82 -1.28
CA GLY A 17 2.47 11.28 -1.87
C GLY A 17 1.23 12.04 -1.45
N ILE A 18 0.17 11.89 -2.24
CA ILE A 18 -1.16 12.37 -1.89
C ILE A 18 -2.02 11.16 -1.64
N MET A 19 -2.56 11.06 -0.43
CA MET A 19 -3.39 9.95 0.03
C MET A 19 -4.76 10.45 0.45
N ALA A 20 -5.80 9.72 0.12
CA ALA A 20 -7.17 10.12 0.41
C ALA A 20 -8.14 8.96 0.29
N HIS A 21 -9.30 9.11 0.92
CA HIS A 21 -10.49 8.33 0.59
C HIS A 21 -10.96 8.61 -0.85
N ILE A 22 -11.69 7.66 -1.45
CA ILE A 22 -12.35 7.87 -2.74
C ILE A 22 -13.25 9.12 -2.65
N ASP A 23 -13.24 9.91 -3.70
CA ASP A 23 -14.03 11.14 -3.80
C ASP A 23 -13.68 12.26 -2.79
N ALA A 24 -12.63 12.13 -1.98
CA ALA A 24 -12.18 13.23 -1.11
C ALA A 24 -11.55 14.41 -1.88
N GLY A 25 -11.34 14.24 -3.18
CA GLY A 25 -10.79 15.28 -4.06
C GLY A 25 -9.27 15.18 -4.26
N LYS A 26 -8.71 13.99 -4.13
CA LYS A 26 -7.28 13.70 -4.33
C LYS A 26 -6.79 14.15 -5.71
N THR A 27 -7.39 13.63 -6.78
CA THR A 27 -7.00 13.94 -8.16
C THR A 27 -7.18 15.40 -8.47
N THR A 28 -8.29 16.02 -8.02
CA THR A 28 -8.52 17.46 -8.16
C THR A 28 -7.41 18.27 -7.50
N THR A 29 -7.02 17.89 -6.29
CA THR A 29 -5.92 18.56 -5.55
C THR A 29 -4.59 18.43 -6.32
N THR A 30 -4.27 17.23 -6.82
CA THR A 30 -3.06 16.97 -7.61
C THR A 30 -3.04 17.81 -8.90
N GLU A 31 -4.14 17.88 -9.62
CA GLU A 31 -4.27 18.70 -10.84
C GLU A 31 -4.07 20.19 -10.56
N ARG A 32 -4.55 20.72 -9.42
CA ARG A 32 -4.31 22.11 -9.00
C ARG A 32 -2.83 22.35 -8.68
N ILE A 33 -2.17 21.38 -8.03
CA ILE A 33 -0.72 21.46 -7.77
C ILE A 33 0.04 21.55 -9.09
N LEU A 34 -0.26 20.70 -10.06
CA LEU A 34 0.39 20.70 -11.38
C LEU A 34 0.16 22.01 -12.14
N TYR A 35 -1.02 22.59 -12.01
CA TYR A 35 -1.34 23.87 -12.62
C TYR A 35 -0.54 25.01 -11.98
N TYR A 36 -0.58 25.16 -10.65
CA TYR A 36 0.12 26.25 -9.96
C TYR A 36 1.65 26.15 -10.04
N THR A 37 2.18 24.97 -10.21
CA THR A 37 3.62 24.75 -10.41
C THR A 37 4.07 24.87 -11.88
N GLY A 38 3.15 25.14 -12.79
CA GLY A 38 3.43 25.43 -14.20
C GLY A 38 3.68 24.20 -15.10
N ILE A 39 3.35 23.00 -14.63
CA ILE A 39 3.41 21.77 -15.44
C ILE A 39 2.26 21.74 -16.45
N ASN A 40 1.05 22.08 -16.00
CA ASN A 40 -0.14 22.14 -16.83
C ASN A 40 -0.51 23.59 -17.17
N TYR A 41 -0.86 23.85 -18.40
CA TYR A 41 -1.37 25.16 -18.86
C TYR A 41 -2.89 25.31 -18.67
N LYS A 42 -3.57 24.18 -18.45
CA LYS A 42 -5.00 24.13 -18.17
C LYS A 42 -5.24 23.18 -17.01
N ILE A 43 -6.25 23.50 -16.22
CA ILE A 43 -6.72 22.60 -15.17
C ILE A 43 -7.48 21.44 -15.83
N GLY A 44 -7.04 20.21 -15.57
CA GLY A 44 -7.77 19.01 -15.92
C GLY A 44 -8.88 18.72 -14.91
N GLU A 45 -10.11 18.52 -15.37
CA GLU A 45 -11.23 18.15 -14.51
C GLU A 45 -11.45 16.64 -14.57
N VAL A 46 -11.63 16.02 -13.39
CA VAL A 46 -11.82 14.56 -13.26
C VAL A 46 -13.11 14.12 -13.98
N HIS A 47 -14.17 14.90 -13.84
CA HIS A 47 -15.48 14.59 -14.44
C HIS A 47 -15.46 14.65 -15.97
N ASP A 48 -14.52 15.38 -16.56
CA ASP A 48 -14.34 15.48 -18.00
C ASP A 48 -13.33 14.48 -18.54
N GLY A 49 -12.76 13.62 -17.68
CA GLY A 49 -11.71 12.66 -18.06
C GLY A 49 -10.41 13.34 -18.51
N ALA A 50 -10.18 14.58 -18.09
CA ALA A 50 -9.06 15.41 -18.56
C ALA A 50 -7.92 15.52 -17.54
N ALA A 51 -7.95 14.73 -16.47
CA ALA A 51 -6.92 14.74 -15.44
C ALA A 51 -5.59 14.16 -15.95
N THR A 52 -4.51 14.89 -15.76
CA THR A 52 -3.19 14.56 -16.33
C THR A 52 -2.54 13.34 -15.68
N MET A 53 -2.80 13.14 -14.37
CA MET A 53 -2.24 12.02 -13.62
C MET A 53 -3.01 10.71 -13.84
N ASP A 54 -4.29 10.78 -14.23
CA ASP A 54 -5.11 9.63 -14.61
C ASP A 54 -4.91 9.34 -16.11
N TRP A 55 -3.81 8.69 -16.43
CA TRP A 55 -3.41 8.46 -17.83
C TRP A 55 -4.03 7.22 -18.47
N MET A 56 -4.53 6.27 -17.66
CA MET A 56 -5.22 5.10 -18.17
C MET A 56 -6.66 5.45 -18.59
N GLU A 57 -7.09 4.91 -19.71
CA GLU A 57 -8.46 5.08 -20.20
C GLU A 57 -9.51 4.65 -19.15
N GLN A 58 -9.23 3.58 -18.41
CA GLN A 58 -10.09 3.10 -17.31
C GLN A 58 -10.16 4.06 -16.11
N GLU A 59 -9.05 4.74 -15.78
CA GLU A 59 -9.04 5.77 -14.76
C GLU A 59 -9.94 6.94 -15.13
N GLN A 60 -9.84 7.37 -16.38
CA GLN A 60 -10.65 8.46 -16.92
C GLN A 60 -12.14 8.10 -17.00
N GLU A 61 -12.47 6.90 -17.48
CA GLU A 61 -13.85 6.42 -17.57
C GLU A 61 -14.51 6.22 -16.18
N ARG A 62 -13.76 5.74 -15.19
CA ARG A 62 -14.27 5.43 -13.86
C ARG A 62 -14.14 6.59 -12.88
N GLY A 63 -13.32 7.61 -13.21
CA GLY A 63 -13.03 8.74 -12.34
C GLY A 63 -12.25 8.38 -11.07
N ILE A 64 -11.49 7.30 -11.09
CA ILE A 64 -10.67 6.82 -9.97
C ILE A 64 -9.23 6.58 -10.38
N THR A 65 -8.28 6.82 -9.49
CA THR A 65 -6.88 6.45 -9.70
C THR A 65 -6.70 4.96 -9.44
N ILE A 66 -6.18 4.24 -10.43
CA ILE A 66 -5.93 2.79 -10.39
C ILE A 66 -4.46 2.53 -10.14
N THR A 67 -3.58 3.16 -10.93
CA THR A 67 -2.14 3.05 -10.80
C THR A 67 -1.56 4.37 -10.32
N SER A 68 -0.52 4.29 -9.49
CA SER A 68 0.21 5.49 -9.08
C SER A 68 0.94 6.11 -10.27
N ALA A 69 0.87 7.42 -10.37
CA ALA A 69 1.64 8.20 -11.32
C ALA A 69 2.64 9.07 -10.56
N ALA A 70 3.87 9.15 -11.07
CA ALA A 70 4.92 9.98 -10.49
C ALA A 70 5.17 11.20 -11.38
N THR A 71 5.34 12.36 -10.77
CA THR A 71 5.70 13.58 -11.49
C THR A 71 6.65 14.45 -10.68
N THR A 72 7.49 15.19 -11.38
CA THR A 72 8.41 16.14 -10.79
C THR A 72 8.00 17.55 -11.15
N THR A 73 7.96 18.44 -10.18
CA THR A 73 7.67 19.85 -10.36
C THR A 73 8.50 20.70 -9.40
N PHE A 74 8.35 22.03 -9.47
CA PHE A 74 9.09 22.97 -8.65
C PHE A 74 8.17 24.01 -8.02
N TRP A 75 8.41 24.32 -6.76
CA TRP A 75 7.72 25.34 -6.00
C TRP A 75 8.68 26.11 -5.11
N LYS A 76 8.76 27.44 -5.28
CA LYS A 76 9.67 28.30 -4.49
C LYS A 76 11.10 27.74 -4.37
N ASP A 77 11.70 27.41 -5.51
CA ASP A 77 13.06 26.84 -5.62
C ASP A 77 13.25 25.46 -4.96
N ASN A 78 12.18 24.79 -4.61
CA ASN A 78 12.19 23.40 -4.15
C ASN A 78 11.72 22.45 -5.26
N GLN A 79 12.36 21.31 -5.33
CA GLN A 79 11.92 20.21 -6.22
C GLN A 79 10.90 19.34 -5.50
N LEU A 80 9.75 19.18 -6.09
CA LEU A 80 8.66 18.36 -5.58
C LEU A 80 8.52 17.11 -6.46
N ASN A 81 8.80 15.96 -5.89
CA ASN A 81 8.54 14.66 -6.51
C ASN A 81 7.24 14.12 -5.91
N ILE A 82 6.19 14.08 -6.71
CA ILE A 82 4.84 13.76 -6.27
C ILE A 82 4.48 12.38 -6.79
N ILE A 83 3.99 11.50 -5.91
CA ILE A 83 3.38 10.23 -6.28
C ILE A 83 1.91 10.29 -5.92
N ASP A 84 1.05 10.23 -6.94
CA ASP A 84 -0.39 10.12 -6.76
C ASP A 84 -0.76 8.66 -6.48
N THR A 85 -1.41 8.38 -5.35
CA THR A 85 -1.72 7.04 -4.90
C THR A 85 -3.21 6.72 -5.07
N PRO A 86 -3.59 5.48 -5.40
CA PRO A 86 -5.00 5.09 -5.41
C PRO A 86 -5.67 5.27 -4.06
N GLY A 87 -6.96 5.58 -4.06
CA GLY A 87 -7.78 5.68 -2.85
C GLY A 87 -8.64 4.45 -2.57
N HIS A 88 -8.70 3.49 -3.49
CA HIS A 88 -9.56 2.32 -3.38
C HIS A 88 -8.86 1.15 -2.68
N VAL A 89 -9.60 0.45 -1.82
CA VAL A 89 -9.07 -0.66 -1.01
C VAL A 89 -8.50 -1.83 -1.82
N ASP A 90 -9.02 -2.06 -3.01
CA ASP A 90 -8.52 -3.10 -3.91
C ASP A 90 -7.09 -2.82 -4.40
N PHE A 91 -6.64 -1.58 -4.29
CA PHE A 91 -5.30 -1.13 -4.69
C PHE A 91 -4.36 -0.87 -3.50
N THR A 92 -4.60 -1.51 -2.39
CA THR A 92 -3.80 -1.42 -1.16
C THR A 92 -2.30 -1.55 -1.41
N VAL A 93 -1.91 -2.41 -2.35
CA VAL A 93 -0.51 -2.65 -2.73
C VAL A 93 0.14 -1.46 -3.41
N GLU A 94 -0.58 -0.74 -4.27
CA GLU A 94 -0.07 0.51 -4.85
C GLU A 94 0.23 1.53 -3.74
N VAL A 95 -0.64 1.62 -2.74
CA VAL A 95 -0.44 2.48 -1.57
C VAL A 95 0.78 2.04 -0.77
N GLU A 96 0.91 0.75 -0.45
CA GLU A 96 2.05 0.18 0.28
C GLU A 96 3.38 0.46 -0.42
N ARG A 97 3.45 0.21 -1.72
CA ARG A 97 4.66 0.48 -2.53
C ARG A 97 5.09 1.95 -2.46
N ASN A 98 4.12 2.84 -2.58
CA ASN A 98 4.41 4.26 -2.56
C ASN A 98 4.84 4.73 -1.18
N LEU A 99 4.14 4.34 -0.13
CA LEU A 99 4.47 4.74 1.24
C LEU A 99 5.87 4.28 1.67
N ARG A 100 6.32 3.13 1.15
CA ARG A 100 7.67 2.61 1.45
C ARG A 100 8.78 3.54 0.95
N VAL A 101 8.57 4.25 -0.12
CA VAL A 101 9.60 5.08 -0.79
C VAL A 101 9.39 6.58 -0.62
N LEU A 102 8.28 6.99 -0.05
CA LEU A 102 7.98 8.39 0.23
C LEU A 102 8.61 8.86 1.55
N ASP A 103 9.01 10.11 1.57
CA ASP A 103 9.53 10.76 2.78
C ASP A 103 8.41 11.44 3.58
N GLY A 104 7.35 11.84 2.92
CA GLY A 104 6.19 12.47 3.53
C GLY A 104 4.92 12.28 2.71
N ALA A 105 3.79 12.69 3.26
CA ALA A 105 2.50 12.62 2.57
C ALA A 105 1.58 13.77 2.91
N VAL A 106 0.66 14.06 1.99
CA VAL A 106 -0.50 14.92 2.21
C VAL A 106 -1.73 14.04 2.30
N ALA A 107 -2.37 14.01 3.45
CA ALA A 107 -3.63 13.30 3.67
C ALA A 107 -4.80 14.25 3.40
N VAL A 108 -5.60 13.94 2.39
CA VAL A 108 -6.76 14.76 1.98
C VAL A 108 -8.03 14.14 2.56
N PHE A 109 -8.80 14.97 3.27
CA PHE A 109 -10.06 14.58 3.88
C PHE A 109 -11.22 15.38 3.28
N ASP A 110 -12.38 14.76 3.18
CA ASP A 110 -13.61 15.48 2.81
C ASP A 110 -14.12 16.29 4.02
N GLY A 111 -14.27 17.60 3.86
CA GLY A 111 -14.67 18.50 4.94
C GLY A 111 -16.07 18.23 5.53
N LYS A 112 -16.93 17.54 4.79
CA LYS A 112 -18.24 17.11 5.26
C LYS A 112 -18.18 15.78 6.03
N GLU A 113 -17.49 14.79 5.46
CA GLU A 113 -17.51 13.42 5.97
C GLU A 113 -16.44 13.19 7.07
N GLY A 114 -15.38 13.98 7.06
CA GLY A 114 -14.23 13.78 7.94
C GLY A 114 -13.46 12.50 7.62
N VAL A 115 -13.08 11.77 8.65
CA VAL A 115 -12.37 10.49 8.48
C VAL A 115 -13.33 9.38 8.10
N GLU A 116 -13.06 8.73 7.00
CA GLU A 116 -13.81 7.61 6.44
C GLU A 116 -13.01 6.31 6.54
N PRO A 117 -13.61 5.11 6.37
CA PRO A 117 -12.90 3.84 6.58
C PRO A 117 -11.64 3.65 5.74
N GLN A 118 -11.67 4.09 4.49
CA GLN A 118 -10.49 4.03 3.62
C GLN A 118 -9.40 5.01 4.08
N SER A 119 -9.80 6.16 4.64
CA SER A 119 -8.86 7.08 5.27
C SER A 119 -8.14 6.43 6.45
N GLU A 120 -8.88 5.67 7.29
CA GLU A 120 -8.28 4.92 8.41
C GLU A 120 -7.27 3.89 7.94
N GLN A 121 -7.61 3.15 6.88
CA GLN A 121 -6.73 2.11 6.32
C GLN A 121 -5.43 2.70 5.79
N VAL A 122 -5.53 3.73 4.94
CA VAL A 122 -4.36 4.39 4.35
C VAL A 122 -3.51 5.05 5.44
N TRP A 123 -4.16 5.62 6.46
CA TRP A 123 -3.47 6.21 7.60
C TRP A 123 -2.66 5.17 8.39
N ARG A 124 -3.24 4.00 8.67
CA ARG A 124 -2.53 2.89 9.35
C ARG A 124 -1.36 2.37 8.53
N GLN A 125 -1.51 2.30 7.21
CA GLN A 125 -0.40 1.95 6.32
C GLN A 125 0.73 2.97 6.40
N ALA A 126 0.40 4.27 6.44
CA ALA A 126 1.39 5.31 6.62
C ALA A 126 2.08 5.24 8.00
N ASP A 127 1.36 4.86 9.04
CA ASP A 127 1.95 4.60 10.37
C ASP A 127 2.95 3.44 10.34
N LYS A 128 2.65 2.38 9.61
CA LYS A 128 3.56 1.22 9.45
C LYS A 128 4.94 1.63 8.92
N TYR A 129 4.99 2.59 8.03
CA TYR A 129 6.25 3.08 7.43
C TYR A 129 6.75 4.38 8.07
N ASN A 130 6.15 4.84 9.16
CA ASN A 130 6.50 6.07 9.87
C ASN A 130 6.60 7.29 8.94
N VAL A 131 5.65 7.42 8.02
CA VAL A 131 5.62 8.53 7.05
C VAL A 131 5.04 9.79 7.69
N PRO A 132 5.82 10.87 7.83
CA PRO A 132 5.31 12.17 8.28
C PRO A 132 4.22 12.69 7.36
N ARG A 133 3.19 13.32 7.93
CA ARG A 133 2.00 13.78 7.18
C ARG A 133 1.56 15.17 7.58
N ILE A 134 1.08 15.90 6.59
CA ILE A 134 0.20 17.06 6.80
C ILE A 134 -1.21 16.69 6.32
N CYS A 135 -2.23 17.27 6.93
CA CYS A 135 -3.62 17.00 6.61
C CYS A 135 -4.23 18.20 5.88
N PHE A 136 -5.00 17.92 4.85
CA PHE A 136 -5.73 18.94 4.08
C PHE A 136 -7.21 18.61 4.08
N VAL A 137 -8.01 19.42 4.80
CA VAL A 137 -9.46 19.32 4.82
C VAL A 137 -10.01 20.03 3.60
N ASN A 138 -10.36 19.25 2.60
CA ASN A 138 -10.81 19.68 1.29
C ASN A 138 -12.34 19.82 1.24
N LYS A 139 -12.84 20.42 0.17
CA LYS A 139 -14.27 20.59 -0.08
C LYS A 139 -14.99 21.45 0.97
N MET A 140 -14.33 22.44 1.48
CA MET A 140 -14.94 23.40 2.42
C MET A 140 -16.09 24.20 1.83
N ASP A 141 -16.26 24.20 0.50
CA ASP A 141 -17.38 24.78 -0.25
C ASP A 141 -18.63 23.89 -0.31
N LYS A 142 -18.51 22.62 0.10
CA LYS A 142 -19.62 21.65 0.04
C LYS A 142 -20.62 21.89 1.18
N ILE A 143 -21.92 21.70 0.87
CA ILE A 143 -22.97 21.77 1.88
C ILE A 143 -22.75 20.76 2.99
N GLY A 144 -22.72 21.22 4.23
CA GLY A 144 -22.43 20.41 5.42
C GLY A 144 -20.95 20.35 5.79
N ALA A 145 -20.06 21.06 5.08
CA ALA A 145 -18.65 21.10 5.42
C ALA A 145 -18.42 21.76 6.79
N ASP A 146 -17.67 21.06 7.65
CA ASP A 146 -17.31 21.50 8.99
C ASP A 146 -15.84 21.10 9.29
N PHE A 147 -14.97 22.09 9.31
CA PHE A 147 -13.54 21.89 9.57
C PHE A 147 -13.30 21.33 10.97
N TYR A 148 -13.95 21.86 11.97
CA TYR A 148 -13.75 21.47 13.38
C TYR A 148 -14.22 20.04 13.64
N PHE A 149 -15.33 19.64 13.04
CA PHE A 149 -15.80 18.27 13.05
C PHE A 149 -14.79 17.33 12.39
N SER A 150 -14.25 17.70 11.23
CA SER A 150 -13.23 16.89 10.53
C SER A 150 -11.98 16.69 11.38
N VAL A 151 -11.46 17.73 12.04
CA VAL A 151 -10.33 17.63 12.96
C VAL A 151 -10.65 16.70 14.14
N LYS A 152 -11.83 16.82 14.71
CA LYS A 152 -12.29 15.95 15.79
C LYS A 152 -12.30 14.46 15.38
N THR A 153 -12.76 14.15 14.17
CA THR A 153 -12.74 12.79 13.66
C THR A 153 -11.32 12.24 13.50
N MET A 154 -10.33 13.08 13.16
CA MET A 154 -8.92 12.67 13.10
C MET A 154 -8.41 12.26 14.49
N GLU A 155 -8.76 13.00 15.53
CA GLU A 155 -8.39 12.68 16.92
C GLU A 155 -9.07 11.39 17.39
N GLU A 156 -10.38 11.30 17.21
CA GLU A 156 -11.18 10.18 17.73
C GLU A 156 -10.98 8.86 16.96
N ARG A 157 -10.84 8.92 15.64
CA ARG A 157 -10.80 7.71 14.80
C ARG A 157 -9.40 7.27 14.42
N LEU A 158 -8.49 8.22 14.22
CA LEU A 158 -7.09 7.93 13.87
C LEU A 158 -6.18 7.90 15.09
N GLY A 159 -6.64 8.44 16.23
CA GLY A 159 -5.78 8.66 17.39
C GLY A 159 -4.66 9.65 17.09
N ALA A 160 -4.84 10.50 16.07
CA ALA A 160 -3.82 11.42 15.60
C ALA A 160 -3.81 12.71 16.40
N ASN A 161 -2.61 13.20 16.72
CA ASN A 161 -2.45 14.54 17.28
C ASN A 161 -2.56 15.57 16.16
N ALA A 162 -3.78 15.82 15.70
CA ALA A 162 -4.09 16.76 14.63
C ALA A 162 -4.07 18.20 15.16
N VAL A 163 -3.16 19.01 14.62
CA VAL A 163 -2.94 20.38 15.06
C VAL A 163 -3.30 21.36 13.93
N PRO A 164 -4.41 22.10 14.05
CA PRO A 164 -4.75 23.13 13.09
C PRO A 164 -3.67 24.21 13.02
N ILE A 165 -3.16 24.46 11.83
CA ILE A 165 -2.28 25.59 11.51
C ILE A 165 -2.98 26.63 10.65
N GLN A 166 -4.17 26.31 10.20
CA GLN A 166 -5.10 27.18 9.51
C GLN A 166 -6.50 27.00 10.06
N LEU A 167 -7.33 28.01 9.93
CA LEU A 167 -8.77 27.96 10.17
C LEU A 167 -9.50 28.44 8.91
N PRO A 168 -10.70 27.92 8.60
CA PRO A 168 -11.46 28.38 7.45
C PRO A 168 -12.10 29.75 7.73
N ILE A 169 -12.22 30.55 6.68
CA ILE A 169 -13.02 31.76 6.66
C ILE A 169 -14.31 31.42 5.93
N GLY A 170 -15.38 31.26 6.71
CA GLY A 170 -16.67 30.78 6.21
C GLY A 170 -16.69 29.28 5.95
N SER A 171 -17.82 28.80 5.48
CA SER A 171 -18.06 27.42 5.07
C SER A 171 -19.09 27.37 3.96
N GLU A 172 -19.20 26.26 3.25
CA GLU A 172 -20.13 26.08 2.15
C GLU A 172 -19.99 27.19 1.08
N SER A 173 -21.07 27.81 0.66
CA SER A 173 -21.05 28.92 -0.31
C SER A 173 -20.30 30.17 0.16
N GLU A 174 -20.16 30.32 1.47
CA GLU A 174 -19.49 31.45 2.09
C GLU A 174 -18.00 31.23 2.33
N PHE A 175 -17.46 30.08 1.94
CA PHE A 175 -16.06 29.81 2.07
C PHE A 175 -15.21 30.66 1.12
N GLU A 176 -14.41 31.57 1.68
CA GLU A 176 -13.66 32.55 0.90
C GLU A 176 -12.13 32.49 1.09
N GLY A 177 -11.66 31.83 2.12
CA GLY A 177 -10.23 31.77 2.40
C GLY A 177 -9.88 31.07 3.69
N VAL A 178 -8.65 31.28 4.14
CA VAL A 178 -8.09 30.66 5.34
C VAL A 178 -7.38 31.68 6.23
N ILE A 179 -7.44 31.46 7.54
CA ILE A 179 -6.63 32.16 8.53
C ILE A 179 -5.34 31.35 8.69
N ASP A 180 -4.20 31.99 8.53
CA ASP A 180 -2.89 31.41 8.82
C ASP A 180 -2.55 31.68 10.29
N LEU A 181 -2.55 30.64 11.11
CA LEU A 181 -2.28 30.74 12.54
C LEU A 181 -0.78 30.93 12.85
N VAL A 182 0.11 30.61 11.91
CA VAL A 182 1.56 30.79 12.08
C VAL A 182 1.96 32.23 11.86
N GLU A 183 1.50 32.85 10.78
CA GLU A 183 1.76 34.25 10.45
C GLU A 183 0.73 35.22 11.06
N MET A 184 -0.39 34.70 11.52
CA MET A 184 -1.52 35.45 12.09
C MET A 184 -2.08 36.49 11.13
N ASN A 185 -2.36 36.05 9.92
CA ASN A 185 -3.03 36.82 8.87
C ASN A 185 -4.07 35.95 8.18
N ALA A 186 -4.79 36.51 7.23
CA ALA A 186 -5.77 35.81 6.43
C ALA A 186 -5.39 35.85 4.95
N LYS A 187 -5.62 34.73 4.26
CA LYS A 187 -5.45 34.59 2.82
C LYS A 187 -6.82 34.38 2.19
N VAL A 188 -7.23 35.33 1.37
CA VAL A 188 -8.59 35.43 0.83
C VAL A 188 -8.54 35.47 -0.69
N TRP A 189 -9.35 34.61 -1.33
CA TRP A 189 -9.53 34.57 -2.77
C TRP A 189 -10.73 35.44 -3.15
N ARG A 190 -10.45 36.69 -3.51
CA ARG A 190 -11.45 37.70 -3.92
C ARG A 190 -11.36 37.95 -5.42
N GLY A 191 -12.52 38.08 -6.07
CA GLY A 191 -12.61 38.52 -7.45
C GLY A 191 -12.64 37.42 -8.49
N GLU A 192 -12.65 37.85 -9.76
CA GLU A 192 -12.99 37.07 -10.94
C GLU A 192 -11.81 36.24 -11.51
N THR A 193 -10.72 36.01 -10.78
CA THR A 193 -9.69 35.09 -11.26
C THR A 193 -10.25 33.68 -11.25
N LYS A 194 -10.75 33.26 -12.40
CA LYS A 194 -11.39 31.94 -12.60
C LYS A 194 -10.56 30.75 -12.13
N LEU A 195 -9.25 30.93 -11.92
CA LEU A 195 -8.30 29.88 -11.64
C LEU A 195 -7.60 30.01 -10.27
N GLY A 196 -8.01 30.99 -9.44
CA GLY A 196 -7.47 31.16 -8.07
C GLY A 196 -5.96 31.39 -8.00
N GLU A 197 -5.34 31.92 -9.08
CA GLU A 197 -3.89 32.12 -9.16
C GLU A 197 -3.36 33.16 -8.18
N THR A 198 -4.21 34.12 -7.82
CA THR A 198 -3.89 35.20 -6.90
C THR A 198 -4.85 35.22 -5.72
N TYR A 199 -4.33 35.58 -4.57
CA TYR A 199 -5.08 35.81 -3.35
C TYR A 199 -4.53 37.00 -2.60
N ASP A 200 -5.38 37.64 -1.80
CA ASP A 200 -4.99 38.76 -0.97
C ASP A 200 -4.59 38.31 0.43
N THR A 201 -3.51 38.88 0.96
CA THR A 201 -3.16 38.70 2.36
C THR A 201 -3.68 39.93 3.14
N VAL A 202 -4.57 39.65 4.08
CA VAL A 202 -5.27 40.67 4.87
C VAL A 202 -5.18 40.33 6.35
N ASP A 203 -5.62 41.26 7.19
CA ASP A 203 -5.74 41.00 8.63
C ASP A 203 -6.83 39.96 8.91
N VAL A 204 -6.70 39.24 10.03
CA VAL A 204 -7.71 38.30 10.49
C VAL A 204 -9.05 39.01 10.63
N PRO A 205 -10.16 38.49 10.06
CA PRO A 205 -11.49 39.08 10.22
C PRO A 205 -11.88 39.25 11.68
N ALA A 206 -12.44 40.40 12.02
CA ALA A 206 -12.75 40.75 13.40
C ALA A 206 -13.67 39.72 14.10
N GLU A 207 -14.64 39.16 13.36
CA GLU A 207 -15.57 38.14 13.84
C GLU A 207 -14.91 36.81 14.16
N LEU A 208 -13.72 36.51 13.60
CA LEU A 208 -12.95 35.29 13.82
C LEU A 208 -11.72 35.50 14.70
N ALA A 209 -11.46 36.73 15.14
CA ALA A 209 -10.25 37.07 15.89
C ALA A 209 -10.13 36.29 17.20
N GLU A 210 -11.21 36.13 17.94
CA GLU A 210 -11.22 35.38 19.21
C GLU A 210 -10.89 33.88 18.97
N THR A 211 -11.54 33.27 17.99
CA THR A 211 -11.29 31.88 17.62
C THR A 211 -9.86 31.69 17.13
N ALA A 212 -9.35 32.60 16.30
CA ALA A 212 -7.98 32.55 15.82
C ALA A 212 -6.96 32.67 16.97
N GLU A 213 -7.17 33.52 17.93
CA GLU A 213 -6.32 33.64 19.12
C GLU A 213 -6.35 32.39 19.99
N GLU A 214 -7.52 31.78 20.17
CA GLU A 214 -7.64 30.51 20.91
C GLU A 214 -6.79 29.40 20.26
N TYR A 215 -6.94 29.21 18.95
CA TYR A 215 -6.19 28.15 18.23
C TYR A 215 -4.70 28.49 18.11
N ARG A 216 -4.35 29.75 17.95
CA ARG A 216 -2.96 30.17 17.98
C ARG A 216 -2.31 29.91 19.34
N THR A 217 -3.00 30.18 20.42
CA THR A 217 -2.50 29.88 21.78
C THR A 217 -2.23 28.39 21.95
N LYS A 218 -3.13 27.52 21.52
CA LYS A 218 -2.92 26.06 21.52
C LYS A 218 -1.70 25.66 20.67
N LEU A 219 -1.52 26.26 19.51
CA LEU A 219 -0.37 26.03 18.64
C LEU A 219 0.94 26.46 19.31
N LEU A 220 0.96 27.63 19.93
CA LEU A 220 2.15 28.14 20.63
C LEU A 220 2.52 27.29 21.86
N GLU A 221 1.55 26.75 22.57
CA GLU A 221 1.78 25.81 23.67
C GLU A 221 2.50 24.55 23.18
N ILE A 222 2.05 23.96 22.07
CA ILE A 222 2.67 22.79 21.45
C ILE A 222 4.09 23.14 20.98
N VAL A 223 4.28 24.28 20.34
CA VAL A 223 5.59 24.77 19.85
C VAL A 223 6.54 25.00 21.04
N ALA A 224 6.06 25.61 22.12
CA ALA A 224 6.87 25.92 23.30
C ALA A 224 7.46 24.67 23.98
N GLU A 225 6.73 23.54 23.93
CA GLU A 225 7.21 22.27 24.49
C GLU A 225 8.34 21.61 23.70
N THR A 226 8.70 22.15 22.52
CA THR A 226 9.67 21.53 21.62
C THR A 226 11.11 21.65 22.14
N ASP A 227 11.46 22.74 22.78
CA ASP A 227 12.74 22.93 23.45
C ASP A 227 12.66 23.95 24.61
N GLU A 228 13.67 23.93 25.46
CA GLU A 228 13.72 24.76 26.69
C GLU A 228 13.74 26.27 26.36
N GLU A 229 14.43 26.69 25.30
CA GLU A 229 14.52 28.10 24.92
C GLU A 229 13.15 28.67 24.49
N LEU A 230 12.40 27.90 23.69
CA LEU A 230 11.04 28.30 23.30
C LEU A 230 10.08 28.29 24.48
N LEU A 231 10.22 27.35 25.39
CA LEU A 231 9.40 27.28 26.58
C LEU A 231 9.66 28.49 27.51
N GLU A 232 10.92 28.86 27.72
CA GLU A 232 11.28 30.06 28.48
C GLU A 232 10.72 31.35 27.85
N LYS A 233 10.82 31.51 26.54
CA LYS A 233 10.22 32.63 25.81
C LYS A 233 8.71 32.68 25.99
N TYR A 234 8.03 31.55 25.84
CA TYR A 234 6.59 31.48 25.98
C TYR A 234 6.12 31.83 27.40
N LEU A 235 6.74 31.25 28.41
CA LEU A 235 6.42 31.50 29.83
C LEU A 235 6.78 32.93 30.27
N GLY A 236 7.84 33.48 29.71
CA GLY A 236 8.29 34.85 29.97
C GLY A 236 7.44 35.93 29.28
N GLY A 237 6.56 35.55 28.36
CA GLY A 237 5.75 36.46 27.57
C GLY A 237 6.50 37.09 26.40
N ASP A 238 7.69 36.60 26.07
CA ASP A 238 8.45 37.04 24.91
C ASP A 238 7.84 36.49 23.62
N ALA A 239 7.93 37.25 22.55
CA ALA A 239 7.39 36.86 21.24
C ALA A 239 8.23 35.74 20.62
N ILE A 240 7.57 34.64 20.22
CA ILE A 240 8.15 33.59 19.38
C ILE A 240 8.02 34.03 17.92
N THR A 241 9.13 34.01 17.17
CA THR A 241 9.13 34.44 15.76
C THR A 241 8.46 33.41 14.86
N VAL A 242 8.00 33.85 13.69
CA VAL A 242 7.41 32.95 12.67
C VAL A 242 8.37 31.83 12.28
N ASP A 243 9.66 32.14 12.10
CA ASP A 243 10.66 31.15 11.74
C ASP A 243 10.89 30.10 12.84
N GLU A 244 10.87 30.51 14.11
CA GLU A 244 10.93 29.60 15.25
C GLU A 244 9.69 28.68 15.32
N ILE A 245 8.51 29.23 15.07
CA ILE A 245 7.26 28.46 15.00
C ILE A 245 7.33 27.43 13.89
N LYS A 246 7.71 27.84 12.68
CA LYS A 246 7.84 26.94 11.53
C LYS A 246 8.87 25.83 11.77
N ALA A 247 10.02 26.16 12.33
CA ALA A 247 11.04 25.18 12.65
C ALA A 247 10.56 24.13 13.69
N ALA A 248 9.83 24.56 14.71
CA ALA A 248 9.26 23.69 15.72
C ALA A 248 8.17 22.79 15.15
N ILE A 249 7.25 23.32 14.35
CA ILE A 249 6.21 22.53 13.67
C ILE A 249 6.84 21.47 12.76
N ARG A 250 7.88 21.87 11.98
CA ARG A 250 8.61 20.95 11.12
C ARG A 250 9.24 19.80 11.91
N LYS A 251 9.92 20.11 12.99
CA LYS A 251 10.55 19.10 13.87
C LYS A 251 9.54 18.09 14.39
N LEU A 252 8.42 18.56 14.91
CA LEU A 252 7.34 17.70 15.44
C LEU A 252 6.65 16.89 14.32
N THR A 253 6.47 17.48 13.14
CA THR A 253 5.86 16.80 11.98
C THR A 253 6.76 15.69 11.46
N ILE A 254 8.05 15.93 11.32
CA ILE A 254 9.03 14.93 10.88
C ILE A 254 9.11 13.77 11.88
N ALA A 255 9.01 14.08 13.18
CA ALA A 255 8.96 13.05 14.23
C ALA A 255 7.62 12.30 14.31
N SER A 256 6.63 12.67 13.52
CA SER A 256 5.25 12.16 13.58
C SER A 256 4.57 12.33 14.95
N GLU A 257 4.97 13.36 15.70
CA GLU A 257 4.38 13.72 16.98
C GLU A 257 3.12 14.58 16.82
N ILE A 258 3.08 15.36 15.74
CA ILE A 258 1.89 16.14 15.34
C ILE A 258 1.62 15.96 13.84
N TYR A 259 0.39 16.26 13.46
CA TYR A 259 -0.05 16.31 12.07
C TYR A 259 -0.69 17.66 11.81
N PRO A 260 0.03 18.61 11.15
CA PRO A 260 -0.53 19.93 10.84
C PRO A 260 -1.77 19.81 9.95
N VAL A 261 -2.83 20.53 10.29
CA VAL A 261 -4.09 20.51 9.54
C VAL A 261 -4.32 21.86 8.86
N LEU A 262 -4.53 21.78 7.56
CA LEU A 262 -4.88 22.87 6.67
C LEU A 262 -6.29 22.65 6.12
N CYS A 263 -6.84 23.67 5.48
CA CYS A 263 -8.15 23.57 4.84
C CYS A 263 -8.20 24.31 3.50
N GLY A 264 -9.17 23.96 2.70
CA GLY A 264 -9.40 24.61 1.41
C GLY A 264 -10.49 23.94 0.58
N SER A 265 -10.60 24.38 -0.65
CA SER A 265 -11.40 23.74 -1.69
C SER A 265 -10.59 23.71 -2.98
N ALA A 266 -10.07 22.54 -3.32
CA ALA A 266 -9.33 22.36 -4.57
C ALA A 266 -10.21 22.66 -5.80
N PHE A 267 -11.47 22.21 -5.77
CA PHE A 267 -12.43 22.47 -6.85
C PHE A 267 -12.69 23.97 -7.09
N LYS A 268 -12.79 24.75 -6.02
CA LYS A 268 -12.97 26.20 -6.07
C LYS A 268 -11.65 26.98 -6.18
N ASN A 269 -10.53 26.29 -6.30
CA ASN A 269 -9.20 26.88 -6.42
C ASN A 269 -8.80 27.76 -5.22
N LYS A 270 -9.14 27.35 -4.01
CA LYS A 270 -8.87 28.08 -2.76
C LYS A 270 -8.07 27.21 -1.78
N GLY A 271 -6.95 27.72 -1.31
CA GLY A 271 -6.15 27.09 -0.26
C GLY A 271 -5.04 26.13 -0.75
N VAL A 272 -4.86 25.91 -2.04
CA VAL A 272 -3.85 24.97 -2.56
C VAL A 272 -2.44 25.54 -2.47
N GLN A 273 -2.22 26.81 -2.78
CA GLN A 273 -0.90 27.42 -2.68
C GLN A 273 -0.37 27.42 -1.23
N PRO A 274 -1.14 27.80 -0.21
CA PRO A 274 -0.72 27.63 1.18
C PRO A 274 -0.39 26.19 1.56
N MET A 275 -1.08 25.22 0.99
CA MET A 275 -0.77 23.80 1.19
C MET A 275 0.59 23.44 0.58
N LEU A 276 0.92 23.94 -0.61
CA LEU A 276 2.24 23.76 -1.22
C LEU A 276 3.34 24.41 -0.37
N ASP A 277 3.08 25.58 0.19
CA ASP A 277 4.00 26.21 1.14
C ASP A 277 4.22 25.33 2.37
N ALA A 278 3.17 24.71 2.89
CA ALA A 278 3.26 23.79 4.02
C ALA A 278 4.03 22.50 3.69
N VAL A 279 3.94 21.99 2.49
CA VAL A 279 4.75 20.86 2.02
C VAL A 279 6.24 21.21 2.10
N VAL A 280 6.62 22.38 1.63
CA VAL A 280 8.01 22.86 1.68
C VAL A 280 8.45 23.14 3.12
N ASP A 281 7.60 23.77 3.93
CA ASP A 281 7.94 24.19 5.29
C ASP A 281 7.97 23.02 6.30
N TYR A 282 7.13 22.01 6.17
CA TYR A 282 6.90 21.03 7.23
C TYR A 282 7.18 19.57 6.86
N LEU A 283 7.09 19.18 5.60
CA LEU A 283 7.43 17.82 5.20
C LEU A 283 8.94 17.61 5.11
N PRO A 284 9.42 16.38 5.39
CA PRO A 284 10.86 16.11 5.39
C PRO A 284 11.48 16.14 3.99
N ALA A 285 12.73 16.54 3.96
CA ALA A 285 13.65 16.29 2.85
C ALA A 285 14.25 14.87 2.97
N PRO A 286 14.88 14.33 1.91
CA PRO A 286 15.58 13.04 2.01
C PRO A 286 16.62 12.95 3.12
N LEU A 287 17.20 14.08 3.53
CA LEU A 287 18.17 14.16 4.63
C LEU A 287 17.53 14.11 6.02
N ASP A 288 16.27 14.42 6.14
CA ASP A 288 15.55 14.49 7.42
C ASP A 288 14.95 13.14 7.85
N VAL A 289 14.87 12.18 6.94
CA VAL A 289 14.38 10.84 7.23
C VAL A 289 15.51 9.92 7.69
N PRO A 290 15.21 8.85 8.46
CA PRO A 290 16.24 7.89 8.85
C PRO A 290 16.95 7.31 7.62
N PRO A 291 18.27 7.01 7.73
CA PRO A 291 19.00 6.37 6.64
C PRO A 291 18.42 5.01 6.32
N ALA A 292 18.61 4.55 5.08
CA ALA A 292 18.16 3.23 4.67
C ALA A 292 18.95 2.13 5.38
N ILE A 293 18.22 1.14 5.87
CA ILE A 293 18.78 -0.01 6.59
C ILE A 293 18.59 -1.27 5.74
N GLY A 294 19.61 -2.09 5.70
CA GLY A 294 19.58 -3.37 5.01
C GLY A 294 20.66 -4.30 5.56
N HIS A 295 20.94 -5.36 4.83
CA HIS A 295 21.99 -6.32 5.15
C HIS A 295 22.74 -6.75 3.89
N ALA A 296 23.97 -7.22 4.03
CA ALA A 296 24.68 -7.83 2.93
C ALA A 296 24.04 -9.20 2.57
N PRO A 297 24.02 -9.62 1.29
CA PRO A 297 23.47 -10.91 0.92
C PRO A 297 24.11 -12.06 1.70
N GLY A 298 23.29 -12.90 2.33
CA GLY A 298 23.74 -14.02 3.17
C GLY A 298 24.25 -13.66 4.57
N HIS A 299 24.13 -12.39 4.99
CA HIS A 299 24.52 -11.88 6.31
C HIS A 299 23.35 -11.11 6.94
N GLU A 300 22.23 -11.78 7.13
CA GLU A 300 20.97 -11.16 7.60
C GLU A 300 21.09 -10.57 9.02
N ASP A 301 22.02 -11.06 9.82
CA ASP A 301 22.27 -10.57 11.19
C ASP A 301 23.15 -9.32 11.25
N GLU A 302 23.73 -8.88 10.14
CA GLU A 302 24.62 -7.73 10.07
C GLU A 302 23.92 -6.56 9.38
N GLU A 303 23.60 -5.53 10.15
CA GLU A 303 22.97 -4.32 9.66
C GLU A 303 23.93 -3.48 8.82
N VAL A 304 23.49 -3.07 7.64
CA VAL A 304 24.20 -2.14 6.75
C VAL A 304 23.36 -0.88 6.59
N ILE A 305 23.97 0.27 6.89
CA ILE A 305 23.31 1.59 6.82
C ILE A 305 23.78 2.33 5.57
N ARG A 306 22.82 2.94 4.85
CA ARG A 306 23.07 3.79 3.68
C ARG A 306 22.45 5.16 3.89
N HIS A 307 23.27 6.21 3.78
CA HIS A 307 22.85 7.60 3.91
C HIS A 307 22.53 8.22 2.54
N ALA A 308 21.67 9.21 2.53
CA ALA A 308 21.31 9.96 1.32
C ALA A 308 22.42 10.90 0.87
N THR A 309 23.53 10.35 0.44
CA THR A 309 24.70 11.07 -0.09
C THR A 309 25.24 10.37 -1.34
N THR A 310 25.79 11.15 -2.25
CA THR A 310 26.43 10.60 -3.46
C THR A 310 27.81 9.98 -3.21
N ASP A 311 28.38 10.18 -2.02
CA ASP A 311 29.71 9.68 -1.65
C ASP A 311 29.70 8.21 -1.20
N GLU A 312 28.55 7.68 -0.85
CA GLU A 312 28.39 6.27 -0.48
C GLU A 312 28.16 5.38 -1.71
N PRO A 313 28.35 4.06 -1.59
CA PRO A 313 28.02 3.12 -2.66
C PRO A 313 26.56 3.20 -3.07
N PHE A 314 26.29 3.03 -4.37
CA PHE A 314 24.93 3.06 -4.93
C PHE A 314 24.02 1.99 -4.31
N SER A 315 22.84 2.40 -3.90
CA SER A 315 21.74 1.52 -3.53
C SER A 315 20.40 2.13 -3.90
N ALA A 316 19.51 1.31 -4.42
CA ALA A 316 18.17 1.72 -4.82
C ALA A 316 17.17 0.59 -4.63
N LEU A 317 15.92 0.95 -4.35
CA LEU A 317 14.81 0.02 -4.25
C LEU A 317 13.93 0.13 -5.50
N ALA A 318 13.71 -0.99 -6.18
CA ALA A 318 12.70 -1.09 -7.23
C ALA A 318 11.33 -1.26 -6.59
N PHE A 319 10.50 -0.24 -6.66
CA PHE A 319 9.23 -0.22 -5.94
C PHE A 319 8.00 -0.37 -6.85
N LYS A 320 8.18 -0.21 -8.17
CA LYS A 320 7.09 -0.35 -9.13
C LYS A 320 7.62 -0.78 -10.50
N ILE A 321 6.88 -1.66 -11.15
CA ILE A 321 7.09 -2.07 -12.54
C ILE A 321 5.87 -1.66 -13.34
N ALA A 322 6.07 -1.09 -14.52
CA ALA A 322 5.02 -0.75 -15.46
C ALA A 322 5.38 -1.20 -16.87
N SER A 323 4.39 -1.57 -17.64
CA SER A 323 4.55 -1.82 -19.09
C SER A 323 4.42 -0.51 -19.85
N HIS A 324 5.40 -0.22 -20.70
CA HIS A 324 5.41 0.96 -21.53
C HIS A 324 5.26 0.56 -23.02
N PRO A 325 4.40 1.24 -23.80
CA PRO A 325 4.14 0.84 -25.19
C PRO A 325 5.38 0.77 -26.10
N PHE A 326 6.37 1.64 -25.86
CA PHE A 326 7.57 1.74 -26.69
C PHE A 326 8.81 1.11 -26.05
N PHE A 327 8.94 1.14 -24.73
CA PHE A 327 10.14 0.67 -24.01
C PHE A 327 9.98 -0.72 -23.39
N GLY A 328 8.77 -1.28 -23.44
CA GLY A 328 8.48 -2.54 -22.78
C GLY A 328 8.42 -2.39 -21.25
N LYS A 329 9.34 -3.00 -20.54
CA LYS A 329 9.38 -2.94 -19.08
C LYS A 329 10.04 -1.65 -18.58
N LEU A 330 9.32 -0.89 -17.78
CA LEU A 330 9.79 0.31 -17.08
C LEU A 330 9.81 0.03 -15.58
N THR A 331 10.98 0.21 -14.96
CA THR A 331 11.16 -0.03 -13.52
C THR A 331 11.35 1.30 -12.80
N TYR A 332 10.52 1.60 -11.82
CA TYR A 332 10.65 2.76 -10.95
C TYR A 332 11.54 2.43 -9.76
N ILE A 333 12.55 3.28 -9.54
CA ILE A 333 13.50 3.11 -8.45
C ILE A 333 13.55 4.36 -7.57
N ARG A 334 13.70 4.15 -6.26
CA ARG A 334 14.12 5.18 -5.32
C ARG A 334 15.59 4.95 -5.00
N VAL A 335 16.43 5.93 -5.29
CA VAL A 335 17.87 5.88 -4.95
C VAL A 335 18.07 6.34 -3.51
N TYR A 336 18.61 5.47 -2.67
CA TYR A 336 18.85 5.76 -1.25
C TYR A 336 20.25 6.23 -0.96
N SER A 337 21.24 5.81 -1.74
CA SER A 337 22.63 6.21 -1.58
C SER A 337 23.38 6.20 -2.90
N GLY A 338 24.46 6.95 -2.97
CA GLY A 338 25.36 6.96 -4.11
C GLY A 338 24.79 7.64 -5.35
N LYS A 339 25.43 7.37 -6.45
CA LYS A 339 25.01 7.77 -7.80
C LYS A 339 25.42 6.72 -8.81
N VAL A 340 24.70 6.65 -9.90
CA VAL A 340 24.99 5.71 -11.00
C VAL A 340 24.63 6.36 -12.33
N ASP A 341 25.45 6.14 -13.34
CA ASP A 341 25.22 6.66 -14.68
C ASP A 341 24.40 5.69 -15.53
N SER A 342 23.65 6.23 -16.48
CA SER A 342 22.98 5.46 -17.52
C SER A 342 23.98 4.53 -18.23
N GLY A 343 23.61 3.27 -18.46
CA GLY A 343 24.45 2.26 -19.07
C GLY A 343 25.39 1.52 -18.12
N SER A 344 25.43 1.91 -16.84
CA SER A 344 26.27 1.26 -15.83
C SER A 344 25.78 -0.15 -15.46
N GLN A 345 26.71 -0.97 -15.03
CA GLN A 345 26.42 -2.29 -14.49
C GLN A 345 26.13 -2.20 -12.99
N VAL A 346 25.04 -2.78 -12.55
CA VAL A 346 24.62 -2.91 -11.15
C VAL A 346 24.32 -4.36 -10.84
N ILE A 347 24.16 -4.70 -9.57
CA ILE A 347 23.68 -5.99 -9.15
C ILE A 347 22.28 -5.89 -8.55
N ASN A 348 21.40 -6.82 -8.93
CA ASN A 348 20.20 -7.08 -8.18
C ASN A 348 20.60 -7.93 -6.97
N ALA A 349 20.81 -7.29 -5.83
CA ALA A 349 21.33 -7.94 -4.63
C ALA A 349 20.34 -8.95 -4.03
N THR A 350 19.05 -8.74 -4.23
CA THR A 350 17.99 -9.66 -3.76
C THR A 350 18.06 -11.00 -4.49
N LYS A 351 18.31 -10.98 -5.79
CA LYS A 351 18.37 -12.20 -6.66
C LYS A 351 19.79 -12.66 -6.99
N GLY A 352 20.81 -11.88 -6.64
CA GLY A 352 22.21 -12.17 -6.96
C GLY A 352 22.55 -12.08 -8.46
N LYS A 353 21.76 -11.35 -9.25
CA LYS A 353 21.93 -11.24 -10.70
C LYS A 353 22.51 -9.88 -11.09
N LYS A 354 23.49 -9.90 -11.98
CA LYS A 354 24.02 -8.68 -12.61
C LYS A 354 23.02 -8.13 -13.61
N GLU A 355 22.78 -6.83 -13.55
CA GLU A 355 21.91 -6.11 -14.46
C GLU A 355 22.61 -4.87 -15.03
N ARG A 356 22.20 -4.45 -16.21
CA ARG A 356 22.68 -3.21 -16.81
C ARG A 356 21.53 -2.21 -16.84
N LEU A 357 21.77 -1.05 -16.27
CA LEU A 357 20.84 0.07 -16.40
C LEU A 357 20.82 0.54 -17.86
N GLY A 358 19.64 0.61 -18.44
CA GLY A 358 19.45 1.25 -19.73
C GLY A 358 19.37 2.78 -19.56
N LYS A 359 18.46 3.40 -20.30
CA LYS A 359 18.19 4.83 -20.12
C LYS A 359 17.50 5.10 -18.79
N LEU A 360 17.85 6.22 -18.19
CA LEU A 360 17.24 6.75 -16.97
C LEU A 360 16.32 7.91 -17.34
N PHE A 361 15.16 7.94 -16.71
CA PHE A 361 14.17 8.99 -16.90
C PHE A 361 13.72 9.60 -15.57
N GLN A 362 13.54 10.91 -15.59
CA GLN A 362 12.74 11.60 -14.60
C GLN A 362 11.35 11.79 -15.18
N MET A 363 10.33 11.35 -14.46
CA MET A 363 8.97 11.35 -14.98
C MET A 363 8.26 12.68 -14.72
N HIS A 364 7.56 13.16 -15.73
CA HIS A 364 6.63 14.28 -15.66
C HIS A 364 5.25 13.82 -16.13
N SER A 365 4.50 13.20 -15.19
CA SER A 365 3.24 12.52 -15.53
C SER A 365 3.47 11.38 -16.53
N ASN A 366 3.01 11.52 -17.76
CA ASN A 366 3.18 10.54 -18.84
C ASN A 366 4.36 10.84 -19.80
N LYS A 367 5.18 11.85 -19.46
CA LYS A 367 6.34 12.24 -20.28
C LYS A 367 7.62 11.83 -19.60
N GLU A 368 8.51 11.20 -20.35
CA GLU A 368 9.82 10.79 -19.90
C GLU A 368 10.86 11.87 -20.24
N ASN A 369 11.54 12.38 -19.22
CA ASN A 369 12.70 13.24 -19.38
C ASN A 369 13.98 12.44 -19.19
N PRO A 370 14.79 12.22 -20.24
CA PRO A 370 16.08 11.53 -20.07
C PRO A 370 17.01 12.26 -19.13
N VAL A 371 17.67 11.50 -18.26
CA VAL A 371 18.75 11.99 -17.41
C VAL A 371 19.95 11.06 -17.54
N ASP A 372 21.14 11.59 -17.34
CA ASP A 372 22.36 10.81 -17.49
C ASP A 372 22.78 10.08 -16.21
N THR A 373 22.42 10.62 -15.06
CA THR A 373 22.83 10.12 -13.75
C THR A 373 21.63 10.03 -12.81
N ALA A 374 21.52 8.91 -12.07
CA ALA A 374 20.61 8.73 -10.95
C ALA A 374 21.35 8.96 -9.64
N SER A 375 20.86 9.87 -8.82
CA SER A 375 21.50 10.31 -7.58
C SER A 375 20.65 10.04 -6.35
N ALA A 376 21.28 9.83 -5.21
CA ALA A 376 20.61 9.61 -3.92
C ALA A 376 19.53 10.66 -3.63
N GLY A 377 18.44 10.22 -3.04
CA GLY A 377 17.32 11.06 -2.62
C GLY A 377 16.24 11.30 -3.68
N HIS A 378 16.38 10.78 -4.88
CA HIS A 378 15.47 10.99 -5.99
C HIS A 378 14.81 9.69 -6.49
N ILE A 379 13.77 9.86 -7.29
CA ILE A 379 13.00 8.78 -7.92
C ILE A 379 13.20 8.85 -9.44
N TYR A 380 13.49 7.72 -10.03
CA TYR A 380 13.72 7.57 -11.47
C TYR A 380 12.94 6.40 -12.05
N ALA A 381 12.74 6.44 -13.35
CA ALA A 381 12.31 5.28 -14.13
C ALA A 381 13.48 4.77 -14.97
N VAL A 382 13.63 3.46 -15.06
CA VAL A 382 14.75 2.79 -15.73
C VAL A 382 14.23 1.78 -16.74
N ILE A 383 14.80 1.76 -17.92
CA ILE A 383 14.59 0.67 -18.90
C ILE A 383 15.78 -0.29 -18.93
N GLY A 384 15.56 -1.49 -19.39
CA GLY A 384 16.63 -2.48 -19.62
C GLY A 384 16.87 -3.47 -18.49
N LEU A 385 16.19 -3.35 -17.36
CA LEU A 385 16.23 -4.34 -16.28
C LEU A 385 15.36 -5.54 -16.63
N LYS A 386 15.96 -6.72 -16.74
CA LYS A 386 15.27 -7.95 -17.18
C LYS A 386 14.72 -8.77 -16.04
N ASP A 387 15.52 -8.97 -14.99
CA ASP A 387 15.22 -9.87 -13.88
C ASP A 387 14.70 -9.14 -12.63
N THR A 388 14.75 -7.82 -12.60
CA THR A 388 14.31 -7.03 -11.46
C THR A 388 12.79 -6.99 -11.38
N THR A 389 12.26 -7.27 -10.19
CA THR A 389 10.83 -7.19 -9.85
C THR A 389 10.61 -6.23 -8.69
N THR A 390 9.35 -5.93 -8.40
CA THR A 390 8.98 -5.03 -7.29
C THR A 390 9.51 -5.57 -5.95
N GLY A 391 10.18 -4.71 -5.20
CA GLY A 391 10.80 -5.04 -3.91
C GLY A 391 12.27 -5.41 -3.99
N ASP A 392 12.82 -5.59 -5.18
CA ASP A 392 14.24 -5.91 -5.34
C ASP A 392 15.13 -4.69 -5.07
N THR A 393 16.31 -4.96 -4.54
CA THR A 393 17.35 -3.94 -4.33
C THR A 393 18.39 -4.00 -5.44
N LEU A 394 18.67 -2.84 -6.04
CA LEU A 394 19.81 -2.64 -6.93
C LEU A 394 20.93 -1.98 -6.14
N SER A 395 22.14 -2.50 -6.26
CA SER A 395 23.29 -1.96 -5.53
C SER A 395 24.59 -1.99 -6.36
N ASP A 396 25.60 -1.33 -5.82
CA ASP A 396 26.95 -1.42 -6.33
C ASP A 396 27.43 -2.89 -6.25
N PRO A 397 28.01 -3.47 -7.32
CA PRO A 397 28.44 -4.86 -7.32
C PRO A 397 29.50 -5.21 -6.27
N ASN A 398 30.31 -4.23 -5.85
CA ASN A 398 31.37 -4.41 -4.87
C ASN A 398 30.94 -4.13 -3.43
N HIS A 399 29.80 -3.48 -3.24
CA HIS A 399 29.26 -3.08 -1.94
C HIS A 399 27.78 -3.41 -1.89
N GLN A 400 27.46 -4.71 -1.93
CA GLN A 400 26.09 -5.17 -2.01
C GLN A 400 25.34 -4.95 -0.72
N VAL A 401 24.09 -4.54 -0.86
CA VAL A 401 23.13 -4.41 0.23
C VAL A 401 21.75 -4.84 -0.27
N VAL A 402 21.04 -5.58 0.57
CA VAL A 402 19.61 -5.88 0.40
C VAL A 402 18.86 -5.00 1.39
N LEU A 403 18.12 -4.02 0.88
CA LEU A 403 17.27 -3.17 1.69
C LEU A 403 16.05 -3.95 2.17
N GLU A 404 15.44 -3.51 3.25
CA GLU A 404 14.22 -4.11 3.77
C GLU A 404 13.16 -4.26 2.66
N SER A 405 12.70 -5.50 2.46
CA SER A 405 11.73 -5.81 1.42
C SER A 405 10.30 -5.43 1.82
N MET A 406 9.48 -5.15 0.81
CA MET A 406 8.05 -4.97 0.99
C MET A 406 7.36 -6.32 1.11
N THR A 407 6.43 -6.46 2.05
CA THR A 407 5.53 -7.60 2.15
C THR A 407 4.18 -7.26 1.52
N PHE A 408 3.70 -8.16 0.68
CA PHE A 408 2.42 -7.97 -0.01
C PHE A 408 1.38 -8.97 0.49
N PRO A 409 0.11 -8.57 0.65
CA PRO A 409 -0.95 -9.48 1.05
C PRO A 409 -1.26 -10.50 -0.06
N ASP A 410 -1.71 -11.67 0.34
CA ASP A 410 -2.23 -12.67 -0.58
C ASP A 410 -3.60 -12.27 -1.15
N PRO A 411 -3.95 -12.72 -2.35
CA PRO A 411 -5.28 -12.53 -2.91
C PRO A 411 -6.36 -13.13 -2.03
N VAL A 412 -7.52 -12.49 -2.00
CA VAL A 412 -8.69 -12.93 -1.22
C VAL A 412 -9.84 -13.41 -2.10
N ILE A 413 -9.79 -13.11 -3.40
CA ILE A 413 -10.79 -13.50 -4.37
C ILE A 413 -10.11 -14.11 -5.60
N GLU A 414 -10.73 -15.12 -6.19
CA GLU A 414 -10.22 -15.81 -7.36
C GLU A 414 -11.28 -15.92 -8.45
N VAL A 415 -10.85 -16.00 -9.70
CA VAL A 415 -11.71 -16.20 -10.86
C VAL A 415 -10.99 -17.06 -11.88
N ALA A 416 -11.72 -18.01 -12.50
CA ALA A 416 -11.21 -18.78 -13.62
C ALA A 416 -11.25 -17.94 -14.90
N ILE A 417 -10.21 -18.02 -15.71
CA ILE A 417 -10.10 -17.32 -16.99
C ILE A 417 -9.70 -18.30 -18.10
N GLU A 418 -10.40 -18.23 -19.23
CA GLU A 418 -10.15 -19.08 -20.39
C GLU A 418 -10.06 -18.25 -21.66
N PRO A 419 -9.11 -18.53 -22.56
CA PRO A 419 -9.06 -17.86 -23.86
C PRO A 419 -10.27 -18.24 -24.69
N LYS A 420 -10.85 -17.30 -25.45
CA LYS A 420 -11.97 -17.60 -26.37
C LYS A 420 -11.53 -18.43 -27.58
N THR A 421 -10.29 -18.28 -28.03
CA THR A 421 -9.73 -18.97 -29.17
C THR A 421 -8.34 -19.52 -28.87
N LYS A 422 -7.86 -20.47 -29.68
CA LYS A 422 -6.49 -21.01 -29.54
C LYS A 422 -5.42 -19.94 -29.73
N SER A 423 -5.65 -18.96 -30.60
CA SER A 423 -4.73 -17.85 -30.84
C SER A 423 -4.64 -16.90 -29.63
N ASP A 424 -5.66 -16.87 -28.80
CA ASP A 424 -5.68 -16.04 -27.59
C ASP A 424 -4.90 -16.69 -26.43
N GLN A 425 -4.61 -17.99 -26.49
CA GLN A 425 -3.95 -18.69 -25.37
C GLN A 425 -2.53 -18.20 -25.13
N GLU A 426 -1.73 -18.03 -26.17
CA GLU A 426 -0.36 -17.50 -26.05
C GLU A 426 -0.38 -16.03 -25.57
N LYS A 427 -1.30 -15.25 -26.12
CA LYS A 427 -1.50 -13.85 -25.72
C LYS A 427 -1.98 -13.75 -24.26
N LEU A 428 -2.88 -14.62 -23.84
CA LEU A 428 -3.36 -14.68 -22.46
C LEU A 428 -2.21 -14.96 -21.49
N SER A 429 -1.42 -15.99 -21.76
CA SER A 429 -0.27 -16.34 -20.93
C SER A 429 0.75 -15.21 -20.83
N ALA A 430 1.05 -14.56 -21.95
CA ALA A 430 1.97 -13.43 -22.01
C ALA A 430 1.43 -12.20 -21.25
N SER A 431 0.14 -11.90 -21.38
CA SER A 431 -0.49 -10.79 -20.68
C SER A 431 -0.54 -11.03 -19.16
N ILE A 432 -0.89 -12.24 -18.75
CA ILE A 432 -0.89 -12.64 -17.33
C ILE A 432 0.49 -12.48 -16.72
N GLN A 433 1.53 -12.95 -17.41
CA GLN A 433 2.91 -12.82 -16.92
C GLN A 433 3.31 -11.35 -16.73
N LYS A 434 3.02 -10.49 -17.71
CA LYS A 434 3.33 -9.07 -17.61
C LYS A 434 2.58 -8.38 -16.47
N LEU A 435 1.30 -8.67 -16.30
CA LEU A 435 0.49 -8.10 -15.24
C LEU A 435 0.95 -8.60 -13.85
N ALA A 436 1.36 -9.86 -13.74
CA ALA A 436 1.93 -10.40 -12.51
C ALA A 436 3.28 -9.77 -12.14
N GLU A 437 4.09 -9.38 -13.13
CA GLU A 437 5.33 -8.62 -12.89
C GLU A 437 5.05 -7.20 -12.37
N GLU A 438 3.96 -6.58 -12.84
CA GLU A 438 3.55 -5.23 -12.39
C GLU A 438 2.92 -5.24 -11.00
N ASP A 439 2.14 -6.27 -10.69
CA ASP A 439 1.32 -6.34 -9.49
C ASP A 439 1.61 -7.60 -8.67
N PRO A 440 2.35 -7.49 -7.57
CA PRO A 440 2.71 -8.63 -6.72
C PRO A 440 1.52 -9.33 -6.04
N THR A 441 0.36 -8.68 -5.94
CA THR A 441 -0.87 -9.28 -5.39
C THR A 441 -1.68 -10.03 -6.42
N PHE A 442 -1.40 -9.82 -7.69
CA PHE A 442 -1.98 -10.61 -8.76
C PHE A 442 -1.29 -11.97 -8.83
N LYS A 443 -1.98 -13.02 -8.43
CA LYS A 443 -1.48 -14.39 -8.43
C LYS A 443 -2.18 -15.21 -9.51
N VAL A 444 -1.46 -16.17 -10.04
CA VAL A 444 -1.96 -17.07 -11.07
C VAL A 444 -1.58 -18.50 -10.71
N HIS A 445 -2.51 -19.40 -10.81
CA HIS A 445 -2.24 -20.83 -10.71
C HIS A 445 -3.11 -21.62 -11.69
N LEU A 446 -2.66 -22.83 -12.00
CA LEU A 446 -3.42 -23.77 -12.79
C LEU A 446 -4.19 -24.68 -11.84
N ASP A 447 -5.51 -24.72 -11.99
CA ASP A 447 -6.33 -25.69 -11.29
C ASP A 447 -6.04 -27.09 -11.89
N GLN A 448 -5.49 -27.98 -11.09
CA GLN A 448 -5.10 -29.31 -11.55
C GLN A 448 -6.26 -30.25 -11.87
N GLU A 449 -7.42 -30.02 -11.27
CA GLU A 449 -8.60 -30.83 -11.49
C GLU A 449 -9.35 -30.39 -12.75
N THR A 450 -9.55 -29.10 -12.92
CA THR A 450 -10.31 -28.56 -14.06
C THR A 450 -9.44 -28.19 -15.25
N GLY A 451 -8.12 -28.08 -15.08
CA GLY A 451 -7.20 -27.58 -16.10
C GLY A 451 -7.38 -26.10 -16.42
N GLN A 452 -8.16 -25.36 -15.64
CA GLN A 452 -8.41 -23.93 -15.83
C GLN A 452 -7.30 -23.08 -15.24
N THR A 453 -7.00 -21.96 -15.89
CA THR A 453 -6.16 -20.93 -15.32
C THR A 453 -6.98 -20.09 -14.35
N VAL A 454 -6.52 -19.97 -13.10
CA VAL A 454 -7.19 -19.20 -12.05
C VAL A 454 -6.33 -17.99 -11.73
N ILE A 455 -6.93 -16.81 -11.72
CA ILE A 455 -6.32 -15.56 -11.33
C ILE A 455 -6.88 -15.08 -10.00
N GLY A 456 -6.02 -14.59 -9.12
CA GLY A 456 -6.39 -14.08 -7.82
C GLY A 456 -6.04 -12.60 -7.66
N GLY A 457 -6.87 -11.88 -6.91
CA GLY A 457 -6.70 -10.45 -6.64
C GLY A 457 -7.30 -10.03 -5.31
N MET A 458 -7.21 -8.73 -5.01
CA MET A 458 -7.62 -8.15 -3.73
C MET A 458 -9.11 -7.82 -3.65
N GLY A 459 -9.83 -7.87 -4.75
CA GLY A 459 -11.26 -7.60 -4.83
C GLY A 459 -11.81 -7.71 -6.24
N GLU A 460 -13.14 -7.63 -6.36
CA GLU A 460 -13.82 -7.72 -7.66
C GLU A 460 -13.36 -6.63 -8.64
N LEU A 461 -13.28 -5.39 -8.17
CA LEU A 461 -12.83 -4.27 -8.99
C LEU A 461 -11.40 -4.46 -9.48
N HIS A 462 -10.50 -4.96 -8.63
CA HIS A 462 -9.12 -5.26 -8.99
C HIS A 462 -9.06 -6.28 -10.15
N LEU A 463 -9.78 -7.39 -10.04
CA LEU A 463 -9.82 -8.42 -11.09
C LEU A 463 -10.49 -7.90 -12.37
N ASP A 464 -11.58 -7.15 -12.28
CA ASP A 464 -12.25 -6.54 -13.43
C ASP A 464 -11.32 -5.61 -14.22
N ILE A 465 -10.53 -4.81 -13.53
CA ILE A 465 -9.55 -3.92 -14.15
C ILE A 465 -8.45 -4.70 -14.85
N LEU A 466 -7.93 -5.75 -14.23
CA LEU A 466 -6.90 -6.60 -14.84
C LEU A 466 -7.40 -7.30 -16.09
N VAL A 467 -8.61 -7.84 -16.05
CA VAL A 467 -9.24 -8.48 -17.23
C VAL A 467 -9.49 -7.47 -18.35
N ASP A 468 -9.96 -6.28 -18.00
CA ASP A 468 -10.19 -5.21 -18.99
C ASP A 468 -8.87 -4.71 -19.59
N ARG A 469 -7.79 -4.65 -18.82
CA ARG A 469 -6.44 -4.37 -19.32
C ARG A 469 -5.95 -5.44 -20.30
N MET A 470 -6.20 -6.73 -20.01
CA MET A 470 -5.88 -7.81 -20.95
C MET A 470 -6.56 -7.60 -22.31
N ARG A 471 -7.81 -7.18 -22.29
CA ARG A 471 -8.57 -6.89 -23.52
C ARG A 471 -8.07 -5.66 -24.24
N ARG A 472 -7.89 -4.54 -23.54
CA ARG A 472 -7.54 -3.24 -24.14
C ARG A 472 -6.07 -3.13 -24.54
N GLU A 473 -5.17 -3.49 -23.66
CA GLU A 473 -3.72 -3.33 -23.85
C GLU A 473 -3.10 -4.50 -24.63
N PHE A 474 -3.50 -5.72 -24.29
CA PHE A 474 -2.90 -6.95 -24.83
C PHE A 474 -3.73 -7.61 -25.95
N LYS A 475 -4.91 -7.07 -26.23
CA LYS A 475 -5.83 -7.59 -27.26
C LYS A 475 -6.16 -9.08 -27.08
N VAL A 476 -6.42 -9.46 -25.82
CA VAL A 476 -6.82 -10.82 -25.47
C VAL A 476 -8.31 -10.87 -25.20
N GLU A 477 -9.00 -11.77 -25.87
CA GLU A 477 -10.40 -12.11 -25.58
C GLU A 477 -10.45 -13.36 -24.70
N ALA A 478 -11.06 -13.24 -23.53
CA ALA A 478 -11.17 -14.32 -22.56
C ALA A 478 -12.56 -14.42 -21.96
N ASN A 479 -12.96 -15.65 -21.61
CA ASN A 479 -14.15 -15.92 -20.80
C ASN A 479 -13.74 -15.91 -19.33
N VAL A 480 -14.50 -15.20 -18.51
CA VAL A 480 -14.24 -15.05 -17.09
C VAL A 480 -15.36 -15.72 -16.30
N GLY A 481 -15.01 -16.59 -15.38
CA GLY A 481 -15.96 -17.26 -14.49
C GLY A 481 -16.50 -16.34 -13.40
N LYS A 482 -17.31 -16.90 -12.50
CA LYS A 482 -17.81 -16.18 -11.33
C LYS A 482 -16.70 -16.07 -10.26
N PRO A 483 -16.62 -14.94 -9.53
CA PRO A 483 -15.70 -14.80 -8.43
C PRO A 483 -15.88 -15.88 -7.36
N GLN A 484 -14.78 -16.40 -6.86
CA GLN A 484 -14.71 -17.39 -5.80
C GLN A 484 -13.85 -16.88 -4.66
N VAL A 485 -14.15 -17.29 -3.45
CA VAL A 485 -13.36 -16.95 -2.27
C VAL A 485 -12.07 -17.77 -2.24
N ALA A 486 -10.96 -17.13 -1.94
CA ALA A 486 -9.69 -17.80 -1.72
C ALA A 486 -9.63 -18.37 -0.30
N TYR A 487 -10.07 -19.61 -0.13
CA TYR A 487 -9.95 -20.32 1.14
C TYR A 487 -8.50 -20.72 1.42
N LYS A 488 -8.20 -20.93 2.70
CA LYS A 488 -6.93 -21.49 3.18
C LYS A 488 -7.20 -22.62 4.16
N GLU A 489 -6.17 -23.38 4.47
CA GLU A 489 -6.22 -24.40 5.52
C GLU A 489 -5.19 -24.09 6.60
N THR A 490 -5.41 -24.57 7.81
CA THR A 490 -4.47 -24.52 8.91
C THR A 490 -4.65 -25.70 9.84
N ILE A 491 -3.79 -25.82 10.84
CA ILE A 491 -3.85 -26.88 11.86
C ILE A 491 -4.25 -26.29 13.22
N ARG A 492 -4.92 -27.08 14.04
CA ARG A 492 -5.36 -26.65 15.39
C ARG A 492 -4.42 -27.08 16.49
N ARG A 493 -3.70 -28.18 16.32
CA ARG A 493 -2.91 -28.75 17.39
C ARG A 493 -1.49 -29.12 16.96
N LYS A 494 -0.62 -29.22 17.95
CA LYS A 494 0.74 -29.72 17.81
C LYS A 494 0.72 -31.26 17.69
N VAL A 495 1.45 -31.79 16.72
CA VAL A 495 1.70 -33.23 16.55
C VAL A 495 3.20 -33.46 16.55
N GLN A 496 3.66 -34.29 17.46
CA GLN A 496 5.08 -34.57 17.66
C GLN A 496 5.50 -35.90 17.02
N ASN A 497 6.76 -35.98 16.65
CA ASN A 497 7.41 -37.22 16.21
C ASN A 497 6.70 -37.92 15.04
N VAL A 498 6.24 -37.18 14.08
CA VAL A 498 5.68 -37.75 12.85
C VAL A 498 6.82 -38.21 11.96
N GLU A 499 6.79 -39.48 11.64
CA GLU A 499 7.86 -40.16 10.87
C GLU A 499 7.36 -40.53 9.48
N TYR A 500 8.22 -40.35 8.49
CA TYR A 500 8.02 -40.88 7.14
C TYR A 500 9.35 -41.35 6.55
N THR A 501 9.32 -42.54 5.92
CA THR A 501 10.44 -43.09 5.20
C THR A 501 10.10 -43.26 3.73
N HIS A 502 10.82 -42.52 2.87
CA HIS A 502 10.75 -42.71 1.43
C HIS A 502 11.78 -43.78 1.02
N LYS A 503 11.29 -44.88 0.51
CA LYS A 503 12.11 -45.97 0.01
C LYS A 503 11.58 -46.45 -1.33
N LYS A 504 12.42 -46.41 -2.37
CA LYS A 504 12.09 -46.90 -3.69
C LYS A 504 13.29 -47.69 -4.24
N GLN A 505 13.03 -48.93 -4.63
CA GLN A 505 14.02 -49.78 -5.33
C GLN A 505 13.45 -50.08 -6.71
N THR A 506 14.08 -49.54 -7.74
CA THR A 506 13.81 -49.87 -9.14
C THR A 506 15.14 -50.20 -9.75
N GLY A 507 15.30 -51.30 -10.43
CA GLY A 507 16.49 -51.90 -11.08
C GLY A 507 17.69 -51.01 -11.50
N GLY A 508 18.09 -50.08 -10.68
CA GLY A 508 19.20 -49.15 -10.80
C GLY A 508 19.50 -48.53 -9.43
N SER A 509 19.89 -47.27 -9.34
CA SER A 509 20.07 -46.56 -8.06
C SER A 509 18.75 -46.47 -7.32
N GLY A 510 18.68 -46.89 -6.05
CA GLY A 510 17.54 -46.76 -5.17
C GLY A 510 17.32 -45.32 -4.69
N GLN A 511 16.21 -45.09 -3.98
CA GLN A 511 15.94 -43.84 -3.27
C GLN A 511 15.67 -44.15 -1.81
N PHE A 512 16.28 -43.40 -0.90
CA PHE A 512 16.05 -43.54 0.53
C PHE A 512 16.15 -42.20 1.24
N ALA A 513 15.13 -41.86 2.02
CA ALA A 513 15.16 -40.73 2.95
C ALA A 513 14.20 -40.99 4.11
N LYS A 514 14.66 -40.83 5.33
CA LYS A 514 13.81 -40.88 6.51
C LYS A 514 13.84 -39.54 7.23
N VAL A 515 12.66 -39.01 7.60
CA VAL A 515 12.52 -37.76 8.32
C VAL A 515 11.51 -37.88 9.46
N ILE A 516 11.79 -37.21 10.57
CA ILE A 516 10.93 -37.14 11.72
C ILE A 516 10.71 -35.66 12.04
N ILE A 517 9.48 -35.21 12.02
CA ILE A 517 9.10 -33.81 12.24
C ILE A 517 8.09 -33.65 13.36
N THR A 518 8.03 -32.43 13.89
CA THR A 518 6.93 -31.91 14.71
C THR A 518 6.29 -30.75 13.95
N VAL A 519 4.97 -30.72 13.89
CA VAL A 519 4.21 -29.56 13.39
C VAL A 519 3.40 -28.95 14.52
N GLU A 520 3.31 -27.65 14.53
CA GLU A 520 2.53 -26.90 15.51
C GLU A 520 1.92 -25.64 14.88
N PRO A 521 0.78 -25.17 15.45
CA PRO A 521 0.24 -23.87 15.05
C PRO A 521 1.27 -22.77 15.27
N PHE A 522 1.33 -21.84 14.32
CA PHE A 522 2.30 -20.76 14.30
C PHE A 522 1.61 -19.44 14.02
N THR A 523 1.99 -18.41 14.75
CA THR A 523 1.60 -17.03 14.48
C THR A 523 2.88 -16.22 14.41
N GLY A 524 3.30 -15.89 13.20
CA GLY A 524 4.52 -15.13 12.95
C GLY A 524 4.34 -13.65 13.19
N GLU A 525 5.42 -12.99 13.54
CA GLU A 525 5.51 -11.53 13.47
C GLU A 525 5.51 -11.12 11.98
N ASP A 526 5.01 -9.93 11.69
CA ASP A 526 4.97 -9.37 10.32
C ASP A 526 4.21 -10.21 9.27
N GLY A 527 3.26 -11.03 9.69
CA GLY A 527 2.42 -11.81 8.78
C GLY A 527 3.06 -13.08 8.23
N ALA A 528 4.19 -13.53 8.78
CA ALA A 528 4.79 -14.81 8.42
C ALA A 528 3.83 -15.98 8.71
N THR A 529 3.64 -16.85 7.74
CA THR A 529 2.70 -17.99 7.81
C THR A 529 3.40 -19.34 7.94
N TYR A 530 4.72 -19.35 7.91
CA TYR A 530 5.55 -20.54 7.97
C TYR A 530 6.87 -20.28 8.69
N GLU A 531 7.29 -21.25 9.49
CA GLU A 531 8.62 -21.30 10.08
C GLU A 531 9.17 -22.71 10.01
N PHE A 532 10.45 -22.84 9.68
CA PHE A 532 11.19 -24.09 9.71
C PHE A 532 12.35 -24.02 10.70
N GLU A 533 12.41 -24.99 11.60
CA GLU A 533 13.48 -25.11 12.59
C GLU A 533 14.17 -26.47 12.43
N ASN A 534 15.51 -26.45 12.35
CA ASN A 534 16.32 -27.66 12.30
C ASN A 534 16.90 -27.98 13.68
N LYS A 535 16.55 -29.15 14.23
CA LYS A 535 17.09 -29.70 15.48
C LYS A 535 17.84 -31.00 15.30
N VAL A 536 18.20 -31.37 14.06
CA VAL A 536 18.96 -32.58 13.78
C VAL A 536 20.37 -32.45 14.33
N THR A 537 20.82 -33.47 15.07
CA THR A 537 22.16 -33.55 15.65
C THR A 537 22.90 -34.79 15.16
N GLY A 538 24.23 -34.79 15.28
CA GLY A 538 25.04 -35.95 14.98
C GLY A 538 25.13 -36.38 13.51
N GLY A 539 24.76 -35.49 12.58
CA GLY A 539 24.84 -35.76 11.15
C GLY A 539 23.89 -36.86 10.67
N ARG A 540 22.82 -37.13 11.39
CA ARG A 540 21.80 -38.14 11.03
C ARG A 540 21.09 -37.86 9.73
N ILE A 541 20.96 -36.57 9.40
CA ILE A 541 20.64 -36.08 8.05
C ILE A 541 21.82 -35.18 7.64
N PRO A 542 22.49 -35.45 6.50
CA PRO A 542 23.53 -34.56 5.98
C PRO A 542 23.00 -33.11 5.82
N ARG A 543 23.80 -32.11 6.16
CA ARG A 543 23.41 -30.71 6.12
C ARG A 543 22.91 -30.27 4.74
N GLU A 544 23.45 -30.86 3.68
CA GLU A 544 23.06 -30.58 2.29
C GLU A 544 21.62 -30.99 1.96
N TYR A 545 21.01 -31.92 2.70
CA TYR A 545 19.64 -32.39 2.49
C TYR A 545 18.61 -31.71 3.34
N ILE A 546 18.99 -30.93 4.36
CA ILE A 546 18.05 -30.22 5.23
C ILE A 546 17.24 -29.17 4.47
N PRO A 547 17.82 -28.34 3.58
CA PRO A 547 17.04 -27.43 2.73
C PRO A 547 16.03 -28.18 1.84
N SER A 548 16.33 -29.39 1.42
CA SER A 548 15.44 -30.21 0.60
C SER A 548 14.21 -30.68 1.38
N VAL A 549 14.37 -31.00 2.66
CA VAL A 549 13.24 -31.31 3.55
C VAL A 549 12.32 -30.11 3.74
N ASP A 550 12.88 -28.94 3.96
CA ASP A 550 12.13 -27.67 4.06
C ASP A 550 11.38 -27.37 2.76
N ALA A 551 12.05 -27.46 1.62
CA ALA A 551 11.43 -27.26 0.31
C ALA A 551 10.28 -28.24 0.07
N GLY A 552 10.44 -29.51 0.44
CA GLY A 552 9.39 -30.53 0.34
C GLY A 552 8.18 -30.24 1.22
N ALA A 553 8.42 -29.79 2.45
CA ALA A 553 7.34 -29.36 3.36
C ALA A 553 6.57 -28.17 2.80
N GLN A 554 7.25 -27.18 2.28
CA GLN A 554 6.62 -26.01 1.66
C GLN A 554 5.82 -26.36 0.39
N ASP A 555 6.33 -27.26 -0.44
CA ASP A 555 5.60 -27.76 -1.61
C ASP A 555 4.29 -28.48 -1.19
N ALA A 556 4.33 -29.26 -0.12
CA ALA A 556 3.14 -29.90 0.43
C ALA A 556 2.13 -28.91 0.99
N MET A 557 2.56 -27.76 1.48
CA MET A 557 1.67 -26.72 2.00
C MET A 557 0.90 -25.98 0.90
N GLN A 558 1.30 -26.06 -0.34
CA GLN A 558 0.56 -25.41 -1.45
C GLN A 558 -0.81 -26.06 -1.66
N TYR A 559 -0.96 -27.33 -1.29
CA TYR A 559 -2.21 -28.09 -1.42
C TYR A 559 -2.54 -28.77 -0.10
N GLY A 560 -3.47 -28.20 0.66
CA GLY A 560 -3.87 -28.71 1.96
C GLY A 560 -4.57 -30.07 1.88
N VAL A 561 -4.62 -30.76 2.98
CA VAL A 561 -5.11 -32.15 3.09
C VAL A 561 -6.63 -32.26 3.15
N LEU A 562 -7.36 -31.18 3.44
CA LEU A 562 -8.83 -31.22 3.53
C LEU A 562 -9.50 -31.02 2.17
N ALA A 563 -9.15 -29.95 1.47
CA ALA A 563 -9.81 -29.52 0.26
C ALA A 563 -8.84 -29.00 -0.80
N GLY A 564 -7.54 -29.16 -0.60
CA GLY A 564 -6.51 -28.72 -1.52
C GLY A 564 -6.18 -27.24 -1.46
N TYR A 565 -6.70 -26.49 -0.50
CA TYR A 565 -6.36 -25.08 -0.32
C TYR A 565 -4.99 -24.89 0.36
N PRO A 566 -4.29 -23.76 0.15
CA PRO A 566 -2.99 -23.55 0.76
C PRO A 566 -3.01 -23.68 2.29
N LEU A 567 -2.07 -24.44 2.83
CA LEU A 567 -1.89 -24.59 4.27
C LEU A 567 -1.00 -23.45 4.80
N VAL A 568 -1.45 -22.77 5.83
CA VAL A 568 -0.79 -21.60 6.43
C VAL A 568 -0.70 -21.71 7.95
N ASN A 569 0.10 -20.86 8.55
CA ASN A 569 0.26 -20.73 10.00
C ASN A 569 0.76 -22.02 10.68
N VAL A 570 1.82 -22.59 10.14
CA VAL A 570 2.44 -23.82 10.61
C VAL A 570 3.92 -23.64 10.83
N LYS A 571 4.40 -24.09 11.99
CA LYS A 571 5.82 -24.27 12.28
C LYS A 571 6.18 -25.73 12.15
N VAL A 572 7.22 -26.01 11.38
CA VAL A 572 7.81 -27.34 11.18
C VAL A 572 9.16 -27.41 11.87
N THR A 573 9.32 -28.37 12.77
CA THR A 573 10.60 -28.67 13.40
C THR A 573 11.09 -30.03 12.92
N LEU A 574 12.24 -30.05 12.25
CA LEU A 574 12.92 -31.28 11.84
C LEU A 574 13.75 -31.79 13.01
N LEU A 575 13.34 -32.95 13.54
CA LEU A 575 13.92 -33.50 14.78
C LEU A 575 15.06 -34.50 14.53
N ASP A 576 14.84 -35.41 13.56
CA ASP A 576 15.71 -36.54 13.33
C ASP A 576 15.44 -37.16 11.94
N GLY A 577 16.23 -38.11 11.59
CA GLY A 577 16.06 -38.85 10.34
C GLY A 577 17.19 -39.89 10.11
N ALA A 578 17.22 -40.41 8.93
CA ALA A 578 18.27 -41.31 8.49
C ALA A 578 18.51 -41.18 6.97
N TYR A 579 19.73 -41.46 6.57
CA TYR A 579 20.12 -41.47 5.18
C TYR A 579 20.84 -42.77 4.83
N HIS A 580 20.99 -43.04 3.53
CA HIS A 580 21.76 -44.15 2.99
C HIS A 580 22.86 -43.59 2.09
N ASP A 581 24.10 -44.07 2.27
CA ASP A 581 25.28 -43.50 1.59
C ASP A 581 25.20 -43.47 0.06
N VAL A 582 24.44 -44.40 -0.53
CA VAL A 582 24.32 -44.53 -2.00
C VAL A 582 22.95 -44.04 -2.51
N ASP A 583 21.87 -44.32 -1.78
CA ASP A 583 20.50 -44.14 -2.25
C ASP A 583 19.84 -42.82 -1.79
N SER A 584 20.50 -42.02 -0.97
CA SER A 584 20.01 -40.72 -0.56
C SER A 584 20.39 -39.61 -1.54
N SER A 585 19.46 -38.66 -1.74
CA SER A 585 19.62 -37.52 -2.63
C SER A 585 18.76 -36.37 -2.15
N GLU A 586 19.00 -35.19 -2.67
CA GLU A 586 18.14 -34.02 -2.42
C GLU A 586 16.68 -34.30 -2.81
N MET A 587 16.46 -34.96 -3.93
CA MET A 587 15.14 -35.36 -4.41
C MET A 587 14.44 -36.31 -3.43
N ALA A 588 15.14 -37.32 -2.92
CA ALA A 588 14.56 -38.26 -1.96
C ALA A 588 14.13 -37.58 -0.66
N PHE A 589 14.94 -36.67 -0.14
CA PHE A 589 14.59 -35.87 1.04
C PHE A 589 13.49 -34.85 0.78
N LYS A 590 13.40 -34.25 -0.39
CA LYS A 590 12.29 -33.40 -0.79
C LYS A 590 10.97 -34.17 -0.83
N ILE A 591 10.96 -35.35 -1.41
CA ILE A 591 9.79 -36.24 -1.43
C ILE A 591 9.40 -36.66 -0.01
N ALA A 592 10.37 -37.03 0.82
CA ALA A 592 10.12 -37.40 2.21
C ALA A 592 9.56 -36.22 3.03
N GLY A 593 10.09 -35.02 2.84
CA GLY A 593 9.61 -33.78 3.46
C GLY A 593 8.16 -33.47 3.07
N SER A 594 7.83 -33.61 1.81
CA SER A 594 6.46 -33.44 1.31
C SER A 594 5.47 -34.44 1.94
N HIS A 595 5.80 -35.71 1.95
CA HIS A 595 4.92 -36.75 2.49
C HIS A 595 4.77 -36.68 4.01
N VAL A 596 5.85 -36.42 4.75
CA VAL A 596 5.76 -36.29 6.21
C VAL A 596 4.93 -35.06 6.61
N MET A 597 5.01 -33.98 5.85
CA MET A 597 4.20 -32.79 6.08
C MET A 597 2.72 -33.06 5.89
N LYS A 598 2.34 -33.74 4.81
CA LYS A 598 0.95 -34.16 4.57
C LYS A 598 0.43 -35.05 5.68
N LYS A 599 1.22 -36.03 6.11
CA LYS A 599 0.85 -36.96 7.22
C LYS A 599 0.67 -36.20 8.53
N ALA A 600 1.57 -35.29 8.86
CA ALA A 600 1.51 -34.49 10.06
C ALA A 600 0.29 -33.53 10.07
N ALA A 601 0.06 -32.85 8.98
CA ALA A 601 -1.08 -31.94 8.82
C ALA A 601 -2.41 -32.66 8.97
N ALA A 602 -2.57 -33.85 8.38
CA ALA A 602 -3.79 -34.65 8.52
C ALA A 602 -4.05 -35.06 9.97
N ALA A 603 -3.03 -35.31 10.76
CA ALA A 603 -3.14 -35.67 12.18
C ALA A 603 -3.31 -34.47 13.13
N ALA A 604 -3.11 -33.25 12.67
CA ALA A 604 -3.07 -32.03 13.48
C ALA A 604 -4.43 -31.29 13.53
N GLN A 605 -5.52 -31.96 13.28
CA GLN A 605 -6.87 -31.37 13.21
C GLN A 605 -6.94 -30.21 12.21
N PRO A 606 -6.75 -30.46 10.93
CA PRO A 606 -6.81 -29.41 9.92
C PRO A 606 -8.20 -28.80 9.81
N VAL A 607 -8.25 -27.49 9.54
CA VAL A 607 -9.48 -26.72 9.39
C VAL A 607 -9.36 -25.76 8.22
N ILE A 608 -10.51 -25.35 7.67
CA ILE A 608 -10.57 -24.36 6.60
C ILE A 608 -10.68 -22.96 7.20
N LEU A 609 -9.94 -22.03 6.62
CA LEU A 609 -9.98 -20.60 6.90
C LEU A 609 -10.66 -19.85 5.76
N GLU A 610 -11.47 -18.87 6.11
CA GLU A 610 -12.12 -17.96 5.16
C GLU A 610 -11.71 -16.51 5.43
N PRO A 611 -11.66 -15.66 4.39
CA PRO A 611 -11.41 -14.23 4.58
C PRO A 611 -12.62 -13.56 5.22
N ILE A 612 -12.35 -12.77 6.27
CA ILE A 612 -13.32 -11.94 6.98
C ILE A 612 -13.09 -10.50 6.59
N MET A 613 -14.16 -9.81 6.22
CA MET A 613 -14.14 -8.42 5.82
C MET A 613 -14.62 -7.53 6.96
N ALA A 614 -13.93 -6.41 7.16
CA ALA A 614 -14.42 -5.31 7.98
C ALA A 614 -15.37 -4.47 7.13
N VAL A 615 -16.65 -4.50 7.46
CA VAL A 615 -17.72 -3.82 6.74
C VAL A 615 -18.21 -2.66 7.57
N GLU A 616 -18.33 -1.49 6.95
CA GLU A 616 -18.94 -0.30 7.56
C GLU A 616 -20.09 0.16 6.67
N VAL A 617 -21.29 0.24 7.24
CA VAL A 617 -22.49 0.72 6.56
C VAL A 617 -22.93 2.04 7.16
N ILE A 618 -23.06 3.04 6.32
CA ILE A 618 -23.61 4.36 6.70
C ILE A 618 -25.04 4.42 6.18
N THR A 619 -26.00 4.54 7.09
CA THR A 619 -27.44 4.49 6.78
C THR A 619 -28.21 5.54 7.58
N PRO A 620 -29.35 6.04 7.04
CA PRO A 620 -30.34 6.73 7.86
C PRO A 620 -30.84 5.83 9.00
N GLU A 621 -31.20 6.42 10.12
CA GLU A 621 -31.67 5.70 11.32
C GLU A 621 -32.85 4.76 11.02
N ASP A 622 -33.77 5.14 10.15
CA ASP A 622 -34.96 4.38 9.78
C ASP A 622 -34.64 2.99 9.19
N TYR A 623 -33.45 2.83 8.57
CA TYR A 623 -33.02 1.57 7.94
C TYR A 623 -31.97 0.80 8.76
N MET A 624 -31.56 1.33 9.90
CA MET A 624 -30.51 0.69 10.70
C MET A 624 -30.85 -0.74 11.13
N GLY A 625 -32.12 -0.98 11.53
CA GLY A 625 -32.62 -2.30 11.90
C GLY A 625 -32.52 -3.29 10.74
N ASP A 626 -32.90 -2.89 9.54
CA ASP A 626 -32.83 -3.71 8.34
C ASP A 626 -31.38 -4.02 7.95
N VAL A 627 -30.49 -3.05 8.07
CA VAL A 627 -29.05 -3.23 7.82
C VAL A 627 -28.45 -4.23 8.79
N ILE A 628 -28.71 -4.09 10.09
CA ILE A 628 -28.21 -5.02 11.12
C ILE A 628 -28.77 -6.42 10.91
N GLY A 629 -30.06 -6.54 10.63
CA GLY A 629 -30.69 -7.84 10.35
C GLY A 629 -30.08 -8.52 9.13
N ASP A 630 -29.82 -7.80 8.07
CA ASP A 630 -29.18 -8.34 6.87
C ASP A 630 -27.73 -8.76 7.11
N LEU A 631 -26.93 -7.97 7.79
CA LEU A 631 -25.56 -8.32 8.15
C LEU A 631 -25.51 -9.57 9.04
N ASN A 632 -26.41 -9.69 10.00
CA ASN A 632 -26.52 -10.90 10.83
C ASN A 632 -26.90 -12.14 10.00
N SER A 633 -27.79 -12.00 9.02
CA SER A 633 -28.16 -13.09 8.11
C SER A 633 -26.99 -13.57 7.24
N ARG A 634 -25.97 -12.72 7.05
CA ARG A 634 -24.74 -13.01 6.32
C ARG A 634 -23.60 -13.52 7.21
N ARG A 635 -23.91 -14.10 8.33
CA ARG A 635 -22.94 -14.54 9.36
C ARG A 635 -22.06 -13.40 9.88
N GLY A 636 -22.55 -12.16 9.79
CA GLY A 636 -21.85 -10.99 10.29
C GLY A 636 -21.88 -10.89 11.81
N GLN A 637 -20.82 -10.34 12.36
CA GLN A 637 -20.72 -10.00 13.77
C GLN A 637 -20.62 -8.49 13.91
N ILE A 638 -21.66 -7.89 14.48
CA ILE A 638 -21.69 -6.44 14.70
C ILE A 638 -20.65 -6.07 15.76
N GLN A 639 -19.73 -5.19 15.40
CA GLN A 639 -18.65 -4.74 16.26
C GLN A 639 -18.97 -3.44 16.99
N ALA A 640 -19.57 -2.49 16.29
CA ALA A 640 -19.91 -1.18 16.84
C ALA A 640 -21.08 -0.55 16.07
N MET A 641 -21.75 0.36 16.75
CA MET A 641 -22.76 1.24 16.16
C MET A 641 -22.47 2.66 16.61
N ASP A 642 -22.20 3.54 15.66
CA ASP A 642 -21.82 4.92 15.91
C ASP A 642 -22.79 5.88 15.20
N GLU A 643 -22.66 7.16 15.49
CA GLU A 643 -23.33 8.24 14.79
C GLU A 643 -22.31 9.14 14.11
N ARG A 644 -22.57 9.48 12.84
CA ARG A 644 -21.71 10.38 12.08
C ARG A 644 -22.57 11.32 11.25
N ALA A 645 -22.43 12.62 11.50
CA ALA A 645 -23.13 13.66 10.74
C ALA A 645 -24.65 13.43 10.58
N GLY A 646 -25.31 12.92 11.61
CA GLY A 646 -26.75 12.62 11.60
C GLY A 646 -27.14 11.31 10.92
N ALA A 647 -26.15 10.51 10.48
CA ALA A 647 -26.35 9.15 9.98
C ALA A 647 -25.88 8.10 10.98
N ARG A 648 -26.43 6.92 10.91
CA ARG A 648 -26.00 5.78 11.71
C ARG A 648 -24.92 5.00 10.99
N VAL A 649 -23.90 4.60 11.73
CA VAL A 649 -22.76 3.82 11.23
C VAL A 649 -22.76 2.45 11.88
N VAL A 650 -22.89 1.40 11.10
CA VAL A 650 -22.84 0.01 11.56
C VAL A 650 -21.53 -0.61 11.10
N LYS A 651 -20.72 -1.05 12.05
CA LYS A 651 -19.46 -1.76 11.78
C LYS A 651 -19.63 -3.24 12.09
N ALA A 652 -19.26 -4.09 11.16
CA ALA A 652 -19.38 -5.54 11.30
C ALA A 652 -18.19 -6.27 10.68
N HIS A 653 -17.91 -7.46 11.19
CA HIS A 653 -17.04 -8.45 10.55
C HIS A 653 -17.89 -9.48 9.85
N VAL A 654 -17.76 -9.60 8.53
CA VAL A 654 -18.58 -10.47 7.68
C VAL A 654 -17.70 -11.31 6.78
N PRO A 655 -17.95 -12.63 6.65
CA PRO A 655 -17.23 -13.46 5.68
C PRO A 655 -17.42 -12.95 4.25
N LEU A 656 -16.33 -12.91 3.48
CA LEU A 656 -16.36 -12.43 2.09
C LEU A 656 -17.36 -13.22 1.24
N SER A 657 -17.50 -14.52 1.47
CA SER A 657 -18.42 -15.39 0.74
C SER A 657 -19.88 -14.94 0.83
N GLU A 658 -20.25 -14.24 1.89
CA GLU A 658 -21.61 -13.73 2.14
C GLU A 658 -21.81 -12.30 1.60
N MET A 659 -20.77 -11.66 1.12
CA MET A 659 -20.82 -10.25 0.68
C MET A 659 -21.01 -10.06 -0.83
N PHE A 660 -20.96 -11.14 -1.62
CA PHE A 660 -21.25 -11.04 -3.05
C PHE A 660 -22.67 -10.54 -3.30
N GLY A 661 -22.82 -9.52 -4.12
CA GLY A 661 -24.13 -8.93 -4.44
C GLY A 661 -24.69 -8.02 -3.35
N TYR A 662 -23.96 -7.76 -2.26
CA TYR A 662 -24.43 -6.94 -1.13
C TYR A 662 -24.87 -5.54 -1.53
N VAL A 663 -24.20 -4.90 -2.48
CA VAL A 663 -24.55 -3.55 -2.95
C VAL A 663 -25.99 -3.47 -3.47
N GLY A 664 -26.44 -4.48 -4.22
CA GLY A 664 -27.81 -4.56 -4.73
C GLY A 664 -28.83 -4.72 -3.60
N ASP A 665 -28.55 -5.62 -2.67
CA ASP A 665 -29.44 -5.89 -1.52
C ASP A 665 -29.53 -4.67 -0.59
N LEU A 666 -28.40 -4.02 -0.32
CA LEU A 666 -28.38 -2.81 0.49
C LEU A 666 -29.19 -1.67 -0.15
N ARG A 667 -29.02 -1.44 -1.45
CA ARG A 667 -29.80 -0.42 -2.19
C ARG A 667 -31.30 -0.71 -2.15
N SER A 668 -31.67 -1.97 -2.35
CA SER A 668 -33.08 -2.39 -2.30
C SER A 668 -33.69 -2.15 -0.92
N LYS A 669 -33.00 -2.49 0.15
CA LYS A 669 -33.50 -2.37 1.53
C LYS A 669 -33.51 -0.94 2.06
N THR A 670 -32.65 -0.09 1.55
CA THR A 670 -32.49 1.29 2.03
C THR A 670 -32.92 2.35 1.02
N GLN A 671 -33.60 1.94 -0.06
CA GLN A 671 -34.02 2.85 -1.14
C GLN A 671 -32.88 3.70 -1.71
N GLY A 672 -31.68 3.11 -1.80
CA GLY A 672 -30.49 3.77 -2.29
C GLY A 672 -29.86 4.81 -1.33
N ARG A 673 -30.33 4.88 -0.09
CA ARG A 673 -29.86 5.89 0.88
C ARG A 673 -28.66 5.47 1.72
N ALA A 674 -28.35 4.18 1.78
CA ALA A 674 -27.19 3.69 2.51
C ALA A 674 -26.00 3.48 1.57
N ASN A 675 -24.81 3.72 2.13
CA ASN A 675 -23.53 3.39 1.50
C ASN A 675 -22.77 2.41 2.39
N TYR A 676 -21.90 1.60 1.79
CA TYR A 676 -21.01 0.74 2.54
C TYR A 676 -19.60 0.79 2.00
N SER A 677 -18.66 0.44 2.85
CA SER A 677 -17.29 0.11 2.48
C SER A 677 -16.92 -1.24 3.08
N MET A 678 -15.98 -1.92 2.46
CA MET A 678 -15.55 -3.24 2.85
C MET A 678 -14.04 -3.34 2.63
N VAL A 679 -13.32 -3.77 3.68
CA VAL A 679 -11.86 -4.00 3.67
C VAL A 679 -11.57 -5.36 4.22
N PHE A 680 -10.55 -6.02 3.69
CA PHE A 680 -10.05 -7.26 4.27
C PHE A 680 -9.53 -7.01 5.70
N ASP A 681 -9.99 -7.85 6.64
CA ASP A 681 -9.55 -7.80 8.04
C ASP A 681 -8.60 -8.96 8.37
N SER A 682 -9.09 -10.19 8.25
CA SER A 682 -8.35 -11.38 8.66
C SER A 682 -8.91 -12.65 8.04
N TYR A 683 -8.17 -13.75 8.21
CA TYR A 683 -8.70 -15.09 7.99
C TYR A 683 -9.21 -15.67 9.31
N ALA A 684 -10.38 -16.29 9.29
CA ALA A 684 -10.96 -16.97 10.43
C ALA A 684 -11.44 -18.36 10.06
N GLU A 685 -11.54 -19.22 11.08
CA GLU A 685 -12.01 -20.57 10.91
C GLU A 685 -13.48 -20.61 10.48
N VAL A 686 -13.76 -21.43 9.47
CA VAL A 686 -15.11 -21.63 8.94
C VAL A 686 -15.93 -22.51 9.91
N PRO A 687 -17.22 -22.20 10.18
CA PRO A 687 -18.10 -23.06 10.96
C PRO A 687 -18.19 -24.48 10.38
N ALA A 688 -18.36 -25.48 11.23
CA ALA A 688 -18.30 -26.88 10.84
C ALA A 688 -19.29 -27.28 9.74
N ASN A 689 -20.51 -26.74 9.75
CA ASN A 689 -21.52 -26.99 8.73
C ASN A 689 -21.12 -26.41 7.36
N VAL A 690 -20.60 -25.20 7.34
CA VAL A 690 -20.11 -24.52 6.12
C VAL A 690 -18.84 -25.20 5.61
N SER A 691 -17.95 -25.61 6.52
CA SER A 691 -16.72 -26.34 6.17
C SER A 691 -17.02 -27.64 5.41
N LYS A 692 -18.02 -28.39 5.81
CA LYS A 692 -18.46 -29.62 5.11
C LYS A 692 -18.89 -29.33 3.66
N GLU A 693 -19.64 -28.26 3.45
CA GLU A 693 -20.08 -27.86 2.11
C GLU A 693 -18.91 -27.46 1.22
N ILE A 694 -17.95 -26.73 1.77
CA ILE A 694 -16.75 -26.30 1.06
C ILE A 694 -15.91 -27.51 0.66
N ILE A 695 -15.67 -28.44 1.59
CA ILE A 695 -14.92 -29.67 1.34
C ILE A 695 -15.61 -30.53 0.28
N ALA A 696 -16.92 -30.71 0.39
CA ALA A 696 -17.69 -31.48 -0.58
C ALA A 696 -17.62 -30.91 -2.00
N LYS A 697 -17.72 -29.59 -2.14
CA LYS A 697 -17.55 -28.92 -3.44
C LYS A 697 -16.14 -29.08 -4.01
N ALA A 698 -15.12 -28.99 -3.17
CA ALA A 698 -13.73 -29.06 -3.58
C ALA A 698 -13.30 -30.49 -3.92
N THR A 699 -13.85 -31.50 -3.26
CA THR A 699 -13.52 -32.93 -3.48
C THR A 699 -14.47 -33.62 -4.48
N GLY A 700 -15.51 -32.93 -4.92
CA GLY A 700 -16.48 -33.47 -5.89
C GLY A 700 -17.47 -34.51 -5.31
N GLU A 701 -17.66 -34.56 -3.97
CA GLU A 701 -18.60 -35.40 -3.26
C GLU A 701 -20.00 -34.82 -3.08
#